data_fc20f4aa400b2d539b5297caf5a99a4e
#
_entry.id   fc20f4aa400b2d539b5297caf5a99a4e
#
_cell.length_a   1.000
_cell.length_b   1.000
_cell.length_c   1.000
_cell.angle_alpha   90.00
_cell.angle_beta   90.00
_cell.angle_gamma   90.00
#
_symmetry.space_group_name_H-M   'P 1'
#
loop_
_entity.id
_entity.type
_entity.pdbx_description
1 polymer ?
#
loop_
_entity_poly.entity_id
_entity_poly.type
_entity_poly.pdbx_seq_one_letter_code
_entity_poly.pdbx_strand_id
1 'polypeptide(L)'
;MSELDKKLIQTPDLNKERLEKLKGLFPDLFTVEGKLNPDELKKIVDPDLVKETERFEFKWFGKSEAKRNAFTPSKATLIYNKERSVNPEYADGNMIIEGENLETLKVLLSGYRERIKCIYIDPPYNTGKDFVYSDKWDEDKEDYWEQIGVTQDGVKVDTNTDSSGRYHSNWLNMMYSRLLIARQLLREDGVIFISIDDNEVHHLRKLCDEVFGEGNFVSSIIWQKKTGASDAKTIANITEYILVYVKSFEQTLNNFARNKESYDIERYRLSDEFINDRGKYYIDNLDRGGLQYSKSLNYPITCPDGTITYPNGKKEFTDEGWIWKWSKKKVEWAIENKFIEFRESKSKESGWAVCYKNYLLVGNEGNRIERSAPLKNLINDVLNANSAADIKEIFENTVFPYSKPVELIKTIFKFILFNNGDLILDFFAGSGTTAHAVMELNKKDNGSRKFILVQIPELTDEKSEAYKAGYKRISDITIERNKRVIQRIEKEEAEKQPSLLDSDKKPFKTGFKVYKLAKSNFPRVDFAPDPAKTEEENLALLNQYIDEKEAMYLAMIDEKNIFDEVLLKNGFMLNYSKEKSDGFSKNKVFQVKDDFKECLVCMDMSIANETLKELEQYKDKIFICLERALDTTMKWNLKHLLGEKLIAF
;
A
#
# COMPACT_ATOMS: atom_id res chain seq x y z
N MET A 1 -30.11 -13.96 12.31
CA MET A 1 -28.76 -14.08 11.69
C MET A 1 -27.74 -14.13 12.80
N SER A 2 -26.94 -15.19 12.87
CA SER A 2 -25.85 -15.29 13.84
C SER A 2 -24.72 -14.29 13.52
N GLU A 3 -23.86 -13.98 14.47
CA GLU A 3 -22.67 -13.14 14.19
C GLU A 3 -21.75 -13.77 13.15
N LEU A 4 -21.79 -15.09 13.01
CA LEU A 4 -21.08 -15.84 11.98
C LEU A 4 -21.62 -15.49 10.56
N ASP A 5 -22.96 -15.45 10.41
CA ASP A 5 -23.58 -15.12 9.10
C ASP A 5 -23.17 -13.76 8.58
N LYS A 6 -22.99 -12.79 9.49
CA LYS A 6 -22.54 -11.44 9.10
C LYS A 6 -21.09 -11.41 8.61
N LYS A 7 -20.19 -12.23 9.20
CA LYS A 7 -18.79 -12.31 8.76
C LYS A 7 -18.62 -12.90 7.37
N LEU A 8 -19.54 -13.78 6.95
CA LEU A 8 -19.47 -14.43 5.64
C LEU A 8 -20.03 -13.58 4.51
N ILE A 9 -20.98 -12.71 4.81
CA ILE A 9 -21.68 -11.88 3.83
C ILE A 9 -21.01 -10.51 3.64
N GLN A 10 -20.28 -10.03 4.63
CA GLN A 10 -19.72 -8.68 4.67
C GLN A 10 -18.22 -8.69 5.02
N THR A 11 -17.50 -7.67 4.57
CA THR A 11 -16.13 -7.39 5.03
C THR A 11 -16.13 -7.02 6.52
N PRO A 12 -14.98 -7.04 7.22
CA PRO A 12 -14.90 -6.64 8.63
C PRO A 12 -15.50 -5.26 8.90
N ASP A 13 -16.33 -5.17 9.95
CA ASP A 13 -16.87 -3.90 10.42
C ASP A 13 -15.84 -3.18 11.30
N LEU A 14 -15.08 -2.27 10.67
CA LEU A 14 -14.03 -1.52 11.35
C LEU A 14 -14.57 -0.57 12.43
N ASN A 15 -15.80 -0.10 12.31
CA ASN A 15 -16.42 0.72 13.35
C ASN A 15 -16.74 -0.10 14.59
N LYS A 16 -17.28 -1.30 14.41
CA LYS A 16 -17.53 -2.23 15.52
C LYS A 16 -16.23 -2.64 16.20
N GLU A 17 -15.20 -3.00 15.42
CA GLU A 17 -13.88 -3.35 15.99
C GLU A 17 -13.27 -2.21 16.81
N ARG A 18 -13.36 -0.97 16.34
CA ARG A 18 -12.88 0.21 17.06
C ARG A 18 -13.64 0.47 18.33
N LEU A 19 -14.97 0.32 18.27
CA LEU A 19 -15.83 0.51 19.44
C LEU A 19 -15.54 -0.52 20.51
N GLU A 20 -15.38 -1.79 20.15
CA GLU A 20 -15.03 -2.87 21.09
C GLU A 20 -13.64 -2.69 21.71
N LYS A 21 -12.65 -2.25 20.91
CA LYS A 21 -11.33 -1.89 21.43
C LYS A 21 -11.41 -0.72 22.42
N LEU A 22 -12.17 0.32 22.08
CA LEU A 22 -12.39 1.46 22.97
C LEU A 22 -13.08 1.05 24.27
N LYS A 23 -14.09 0.17 24.18
CA LYS A 23 -14.80 -0.36 25.34
C LYS A 23 -13.92 -1.24 26.23
N GLY A 24 -13.00 -1.98 25.65
CA GLY A 24 -12.02 -2.78 26.41
C GLY A 24 -10.97 -1.92 27.12
N LEU A 25 -10.56 -0.79 26.49
CA LEU A 25 -9.56 0.13 27.07
C LEU A 25 -10.17 1.08 28.11
N PHE A 26 -11.42 1.52 27.90
CA PHE A 26 -12.09 2.54 28.71
C PHE A 26 -13.56 2.16 28.94
N PRO A 27 -13.85 1.14 29.76
CA PRO A 27 -15.22 0.69 30.01
C PRO A 27 -16.10 1.74 30.67
N ASP A 28 -15.53 2.64 31.45
CA ASP A 28 -16.16 3.77 32.14
C ASP A 28 -16.71 4.86 31.20
N LEU A 29 -16.28 4.86 29.93
CA LEU A 29 -16.81 5.75 28.90
C LEU A 29 -18.17 5.28 28.34
N PHE A 30 -18.65 4.14 28.75
CA PHE A 30 -19.89 3.57 28.23
C PHE A 30 -21.01 3.59 29.28
N THR A 31 -22.23 3.92 28.83
CA THR A 31 -23.41 3.82 29.67
C THR A 31 -23.73 2.37 30.03
N VAL A 32 -24.59 2.17 31.04
CA VAL A 32 -25.08 0.84 31.43
C VAL A 32 -25.73 0.09 30.24
N GLU A 33 -26.25 0.83 29.25
CA GLU A 33 -26.83 0.31 28.01
C GLU A 33 -25.78 0.02 26.93
N GLY A 34 -24.49 0.23 27.23
CA GLY A 34 -23.36 -0.02 26.32
C GLY A 34 -23.14 1.04 25.24
N LYS A 35 -23.73 2.23 25.39
CA LYS A 35 -23.51 3.37 24.47
C LYS A 35 -22.34 4.23 24.94
N LEU A 36 -21.50 4.65 23.99
CA LEU A 36 -20.42 5.59 24.28
C LEU A 36 -20.99 6.94 24.77
N ASN A 37 -20.42 7.47 25.86
CA ASN A 37 -20.69 8.81 26.33
C ASN A 37 -19.61 9.78 25.79
N PRO A 38 -19.92 10.60 24.75
CA PRO A 38 -18.93 11.48 24.14
C PRO A 38 -18.41 12.57 25.06
N ASP A 39 -19.20 12.98 26.07
CA ASP A 39 -18.80 14.07 26.99
C ASP A 39 -17.79 13.57 28.03
N GLU A 40 -17.95 12.33 28.52
CA GLU A 40 -16.93 11.70 29.36
C GLU A 40 -15.63 11.41 28.57
N LEU A 41 -15.75 10.94 27.31
CA LEU A 41 -14.58 10.76 26.44
C LEU A 41 -13.80 12.07 26.28
N LYS A 42 -14.48 13.21 26.06
CA LYS A 42 -13.83 14.53 25.96
C LYS A 42 -13.07 14.88 27.23
N LYS A 43 -13.65 14.64 28.40
CA LYS A 43 -13.03 14.97 29.71
C LYS A 43 -11.76 14.16 29.98
N ILE A 44 -11.72 12.89 29.54
CA ILE A 44 -10.59 11.98 29.81
C ILE A 44 -9.45 12.20 28.80
N VAL A 45 -9.78 12.37 27.52
CA VAL A 45 -8.77 12.48 26.45
C VAL A 45 -8.02 13.81 26.53
N ASP A 46 -8.70 14.88 26.91
CA ASP A 46 -8.08 16.20 27.06
C ASP A 46 -8.94 17.07 27.99
N PRO A 47 -8.56 17.20 29.29
CA PRO A 47 -9.27 18.03 30.26
C PRO A 47 -9.35 19.51 29.86
N ASP A 48 -8.43 19.98 29.02
CA ASP A 48 -8.41 21.35 28.48
C ASP A 48 -9.33 21.54 27.27
N LEU A 49 -9.86 20.44 26.71
CA LEU A 49 -10.88 20.43 25.63
C LEU A 49 -12.22 21.09 26.03
N VAL A 50 -12.45 21.30 27.31
CA VAL A 50 -13.69 21.94 27.84
C VAL A 50 -13.66 23.46 27.67
N LYS A 51 -12.49 24.05 27.40
CA LYS A 51 -12.38 25.45 27.00
C LYS A 51 -12.51 25.54 25.48
N GLU A 52 -13.41 26.34 24.97
CA GLU A 52 -13.55 26.70 23.56
C GLU A 52 -12.22 27.31 23.05
N THR A 53 -11.27 26.45 22.71
CA THR A 53 -10.07 26.86 21.99
C THR A 53 -10.29 26.61 20.51
N GLU A 54 -10.14 27.65 19.72
CA GLU A 54 -10.12 27.52 18.27
C GLU A 54 -9.08 26.47 17.89
N ARG A 55 -9.51 25.40 17.18
CA ARG A 55 -8.66 24.33 16.71
C ARG A 55 -8.52 24.39 15.20
N PHE A 56 -7.32 24.15 14.70
CA PHE A 56 -7.15 23.92 13.29
C PHE A 56 -7.85 22.60 12.92
N GLU A 57 -8.86 22.68 12.08
CA GLU A 57 -9.61 21.53 11.57
C GLU A 57 -9.85 21.68 10.09
N PHE A 58 -9.46 20.66 9.31
CA PHE A 58 -9.71 20.62 7.88
C PHE A 58 -11.12 20.06 7.62
N LYS A 59 -12.06 20.92 7.28
CA LYS A 59 -13.49 20.60 7.05
C LYS A 59 -13.90 20.88 5.61
N TRP A 60 -14.74 20.01 5.07
CA TRP A 60 -15.40 20.19 3.78
C TRP A 60 -16.77 19.51 3.80
N PHE A 61 -17.61 19.81 2.78
CA PHE A 61 -18.96 19.24 2.67
C PHE A 61 -18.89 17.74 2.34
N GLY A 62 -19.57 16.89 3.11
CA GLY A 62 -19.62 15.43 2.91
C GLY A 62 -18.53 14.62 3.63
N LYS A 63 -17.59 15.26 4.36
CA LYS A 63 -16.49 14.57 5.07
C LYS A 63 -16.96 13.43 5.97
N SER A 64 -18.00 13.68 6.80
CA SER A 64 -18.52 12.67 7.74
C SER A 64 -19.17 11.50 7.01
N GLU A 65 -19.82 11.76 5.88
CA GLU A 65 -20.42 10.74 5.03
C GLU A 65 -19.34 9.89 4.34
N ALA A 66 -18.34 10.52 3.73
CA ALA A 66 -17.19 9.82 3.13
C ALA A 66 -16.48 8.90 4.15
N LYS A 67 -16.32 9.37 5.40
CA LYS A 67 -15.76 8.55 6.48
C LYS A 67 -16.65 7.36 6.83
N ARG A 68 -17.97 7.58 6.92
CA ARG A 68 -18.93 6.50 7.17
C ARG A 68 -18.90 5.47 6.04
N ASN A 69 -18.89 5.92 4.78
CA ASN A 69 -18.83 5.06 3.60
C ASN A 69 -17.56 4.21 3.58
N ALA A 70 -16.41 4.78 3.93
CA ALA A 70 -15.15 4.03 4.02
C ALA A 70 -15.27 2.81 4.96
N PHE A 71 -15.94 2.98 6.10
CA PHE A 71 -16.02 1.95 7.13
C PHE A 71 -17.31 1.11 7.11
N THR A 72 -18.23 1.39 6.20
CA THR A 72 -19.38 0.52 5.99
C THR A 72 -18.92 -0.76 5.28
N PRO A 73 -19.23 -1.95 5.85
CA PRO A 73 -18.84 -3.22 5.28
C PRO A 73 -19.36 -3.41 3.85
N SER A 74 -18.51 -3.96 2.98
CA SER A 74 -18.90 -4.35 1.64
C SER A 74 -19.63 -5.70 1.64
N LYS A 75 -20.61 -5.82 0.76
CA LYS A 75 -21.33 -7.07 0.45
C LYS A 75 -20.84 -7.69 -0.87
N ALA A 76 -19.70 -7.23 -1.38
CA ALA A 76 -19.11 -7.68 -2.61
C ALA A 76 -18.16 -8.87 -2.40
N THR A 77 -17.80 -9.49 -3.52
CA THR A 77 -16.77 -10.50 -3.62
C THR A 77 -15.94 -10.31 -4.89
N LEU A 78 -14.90 -11.12 -5.06
CA LEU A 78 -14.07 -11.17 -6.25
C LEU A 78 -14.30 -12.49 -6.99
N ILE A 79 -14.69 -12.41 -8.26
CA ILE A 79 -14.88 -13.57 -9.11
C ILE A 79 -13.67 -13.71 -10.04
N TYR A 80 -13.05 -14.88 -10.03
CA TYR A 80 -11.90 -15.19 -10.88
C TYR A 80 -12.31 -15.29 -12.37
N ASN A 81 -11.62 -14.55 -13.23
CA ASN A 81 -11.81 -14.61 -14.68
C ASN A 81 -10.62 -15.34 -15.34
N LYS A 82 -10.82 -16.64 -15.59
CA LYS A 82 -9.78 -17.49 -16.17
C LYS A 82 -9.40 -17.08 -17.59
N GLU A 83 -10.37 -16.66 -18.41
CA GLU A 83 -10.16 -16.37 -19.83
C GLU A 83 -9.29 -15.12 -20.05
N ARG A 84 -9.36 -14.15 -19.11
CA ARG A 84 -8.60 -12.91 -19.19
C ARG A 84 -7.28 -12.97 -18.40
N SER A 85 -7.07 -14.03 -17.61
CA SER A 85 -5.82 -14.25 -16.86
C SER A 85 -4.70 -14.70 -17.81
N VAL A 86 -3.47 -14.32 -17.51
CA VAL A 86 -2.28 -14.62 -18.31
C VAL A 86 -1.29 -15.39 -17.45
N ASN A 87 -0.86 -16.57 -17.91
CA ASN A 87 0.06 -17.46 -17.21
C ASN A 87 -0.27 -17.58 -15.70
N PRO A 88 -1.50 -17.97 -15.33
CA PRO A 88 -1.95 -17.92 -13.93
C PRO A 88 -1.12 -18.81 -12.99
N GLU A 89 -0.41 -19.80 -13.51
CA GLU A 89 0.53 -20.65 -12.78
C GLU A 89 1.82 -19.91 -12.34
N TYR A 90 2.15 -18.80 -13.01
CA TYR A 90 3.28 -17.93 -12.70
C TYR A 90 2.82 -16.58 -12.09
N ALA A 91 1.56 -16.46 -11.74
CA ALA A 91 1.02 -15.20 -11.19
C ALA A 91 1.58 -14.87 -9.81
N ASP A 92 1.81 -15.88 -8.96
CA ASP A 92 2.39 -15.75 -7.60
C ASP A 92 1.80 -14.58 -6.78
N GLY A 93 0.49 -14.35 -6.89
CA GLY A 93 -0.21 -13.24 -6.21
C GLY A 93 -0.33 -11.96 -7.02
N ASN A 94 0.23 -11.87 -8.22
CA ASN A 94 -0.06 -10.78 -9.15
C ASN A 94 -1.51 -10.84 -9.62
N MET A 95 -2.23 -9.72 -9.52
CA MET A 95 -3.62 -9.66 -9.95
C MET A 95 -4.03 -8.32 -10.51
N ILE A 96 -4.99 -8.35 -11.43
CA ILE A 96 -5.71 -7.18 -11.93
C ILE A 96 -7.19 -7.38 -11.58
N ILE A 97 -7.78 -6.41 -10.90
CA ILE A 97 -9.15 -6.46 -10.41
C ILE A 97 -9.97 -5.42 -11.16
N GLU A 98 -10.99 -5.88 -11.88
CA GLU A 98 -11.97 -5.01 -12.53
C GLU A 98 -13.08 -4.70 -11.55
N GLY A 99 -13.19 -3.43 -11.14
CA GLY A 99 -14.23 -3.02 -10.21
C GLY A 99 -14.01 -1.60 -9.68
N GLU A 100 -15.04 -1.11 -9.01
CA GLU A 100 -14.95 0.15 -8.28
C GLU A 100 -13.92 0.01 -7.15
N ASN A 101 -13.03 1.00 -7.04
CA ASN A 101 -11.85 0.86 -6.19
C ASN A 101 -12.16 0.90 -4.68
N LEU A 102 -13.11 1.70 -4.19
CA LEU A 102 -13.45 1.72 -2.76
C LEU A 102 -14.02 0.37 -2.30
N GLU A 103 -14.98 -0.19 -3.05
CA GLU A 103 -15.55 -1.49 -2.71
C GLU A 103 -14.51 -2.61 -2.85
N THR A 104 -13.66 -2.55 -3.88
CA THR A 104 -12.55 -3.49 -4.03
C THR A 104 -11.56 -3.43 -2.87
N LEU A 105 -11.18 -2.22 -2.43
CA LEU A 105 -10.30 -2.04 -1.26
C LEU A 105 -10.91 -2.62 0.02
N LYS A 106 -12.23 -2.44 0.22
CA LYS A 106 -12.96 -3.03 1.37
C LYS A 106 -12.95 -4.56 1.31
N VAL A 107 -13.13 -5.15 0.13
CA VAL A 107 -13.07 -6.61 -0.05
C VAL A 107 -11.67 -7.12 0.21
N LEU A 108 -10.64 -6.45 -0.32
CA LEU A 108 -9.24 -6.80 -0.06
C LEU A 108 -8.85 -6.70 1.41
N LEU A 109 -9.48 -5.81 2.18
CA LEU A 109 -9.16 -5.61 3.59
C LEU A 109 -9.27 -6.91 4.41
N SER A 110 -10.14 -7.83 4.03
CA SER A 110 -10.30 -9.10 4.74
C SER A 110 -9.02 -9.95 4.73
N GLY A 111 -8.37 -10.10 3.57
CA GLY A 111 -7.17 -10.95 3.41
C GLY A 111 -5.85 -10.18 3.33
N TYR A 112 -5.89 -8.87 3.06
CA TYR A 112 -4.69 -8.07 2.76
C TYR A 112 -4.43 -6.93 3.77
N ARG A 113 -5.12 -6.90 4.91
CA ARG A 113 -4.88 -5.93 5.99
C ARG A 113 -3.44 -6.02 6.48
N GLU A 114 -2.73 -4.87 6.47
CA GLU A 114 -1.32 -4.77 6.88
C GLU A 114 -0.36 -5.68 6.10
N ARG A 115 -0.67 -5.90 4.79
CA ARG A 115 0.13 -6.75 3.91
C ARG A 115 0.84 -5.96 2.80
N ILE A 116 0.35 -4.78 2.46
CA ILE A 116 0.85 -3.98 1.34
C ILE A 116 2.10 -3.22 1.78
N LYS A 117 3.21 -3.43 1.07
CA LYS A 117 4.48 -2.74 1.30
C LYS A 117 4.49 -1.35 0.68
N CYS A 118 3.98 -1.23 -0.53
CA CYS A 118 3.97 0.02 -1.28
C CYS A 118 2.62 0.24 -1.94
N ILE A 119 2.09 1.45 -1.81
CA ILE A 119 0.97 1.91 -2.62
C ILE A 119 1.50 3.02 -3.53
N TYR A 120 1.24 2.89 -4.83
CA TYR A 120 1.39 3.98 -5.78
C TYR A 120 0.04 4.25 -6.42
N ILE A 121 -0.38 5.51 -6.47
CA ILE A 121 -1.61 5.91 -7.14
C ILE A 121 -1.44 7.18 -7.95
N ASP A 122 -2.16 7.24 -9.06
CA ASP A 122 -2.30 8.38 -9.95
C ASP A 122 -3.79 8.74 -10.06
N PRO A 123 -4.37 9.41 -9.05
CA PRO A 123 -5.81 9.73 -9.03
C PRO A 123 -6.14 10.81 -10.06
N PRO A 124 -7.43 11.04 -10.39
CA PRO A 124 -7.87 12.20 -11.17
C PRO A 124 -7.38 13.51 -10.54
N TYR A 125 -6.87 14.43 -11.35
CA TYR A 125 -6.27 15.69 -10.87
C TYR A 125 -7.29 16.82 -10.67
N ASN A 126 -8.58 16.53 -10.90
CA ASN A 126 -9.67 17.49 -10.76
C ASN A 126 -9.50 18.71 -11.68
N THR A 127 -9.22 18.48 -12.96
CA THR A 127 -8.97 19.55 -13.97
C THR A 127 -10.25 20.08 -14.64
N GLY A 128 -11.44 19.73 -14.13
CA GLY A 128 -12.74 20.09 -14.68
C GLY A 128 -13.23 19.21 -15.83
N LYS A 129 -12.37 18.33 -16.32
CA LYS A 129 -12.69 17.30 -17.34
C LYS A 129 -12.48 15.89 -16.80
N ASP A 130 -11.94 15.79 -15.60
CA ASP A 130 -11.62 14.53 -14.97
C ASP A 130 -12.87 13.91 -14.33
N PHE A 131 -12.90 12.61 -14.33
CA PHE A 131 -13.96 11.84 -13.70
C PHE A 131 -13.70 11.78 -12.18
N VAL A 132 -14.71 12.12 -11.39
CA VAL A 132 -14.73 11.87 -9.95
C VAL A 132 -15.71 10.75 -9.71
N TYR A 133 -15.23 9.66 -9.12
CA TYR A 133 -16.06 8.51 -8.80
C TYR A 133 -17.15 8.93 -7.81
N SER A 134 -18.43 8.72 -8.17
CA SER A 134 -19.55 9.07 -7.31
C SER A 134 -19.69 8.06 -6.18
N ASP A 135 -19.43 8.49 -4.95
CA ASP A 135 -19.70 7.70 -3.75
C ASP A 135 -21.14 7.88 -3.26
N LYS A 136 -22.09 8.21 -4.17
CA LYS A 136 -23.50 8.35 -3.80
C LYS A 136 -24.04 7.04 -3.25
N TRP A 137 -24.41 7.09 -1.99
CA TRP A 137 -24.78 5.95 -1.16
C TRP A 137 -26.29 5.76 -1.01
N ASP A 138 -27.15 6.47 -1.75
CA ASP A 138 -28.59 6.41 -1.62
C ASP A 138 -29.25 5.42 -2.60
N GLU A 139 -30.22 4.72 -2.07
CA GLU A 139 -31.31 3.86 -2.57
C GLU A 139 -31.18 3.09 -3.90
N ASP A 140 -30.39 3.53 -4.89
CA ASP A 140 -30.20 2.89 -6.19
C ASP A 140 -29.02 1.90 -6.21
N LYS A 141 -28.74 1.23 -5.09
CA LYS A 141 -27.66 0.21 -5.03
C LYS A 141 -27.90 -0.98 -5.94
N GLU A 142 -29.15 -1.32 -6.20
CA GLU A 142 -29.47 -2.42 -7.12
C GLU A 142 -29.08 -2.03 -8.55
N ASP A 143 -29.39 -0.81 -8.98
CA ASP A 143 -29.00 -0.29 -10.29
C ASP A 143 -27.48 -0.10 -10.41
N TYR A 144 -26.82 0.36 -9.34
CA TYR A 144 -25.35 0.46 -9.31
C TYR A 144 -24.67 -0.90 -9.39
N TRP A 145 -25.17 -1.91 -8.66
CA TRP A 145 -24.66 -3.28 -8.75
C TRP A 145 -24.98 -3.96 -10.09
N GLU A 146 -26.09 -3.63 -10.70
CA GLU A 146 -26.41 -4.03 -12.06
C GLU A 146 -25.46 -3.40 -13.06
N GLN A 147 -25.13 -2.12 -12.91
CA GLN A 147 -24.16 -1.42 -13.76
C GLN A 147 -22.74 -1.96 -13.62
N ILE A 148 -22.26 -2.23 -12.41
CA ILE A 148 -20.89 -2.73 -12.17
C ILE A 148 -20.75 -4.23 -12.40
N GLY A 149 -21.75 -5.00 -12.06
CA GLY A 149 -21.66 -6.45 -11.97
C GLY A 149 -22.28 -7.23 -13.11
N VAL A 150 -23.26 -6.70 -13.82
CA VAL A 150 -24.12 -7.47 -14.73
C VAL A 150 -24.11 -6.97 -16.17
N THR A 151 -23.80 -5.70 -16.42
CA THR A 151 -23.75 -5.21 -17.80
C THR A 151 -22.40 -5.61 -18.45
N GLN A 152 -22.49 -6.27 -19.60
CA GLN A 152 -21.32 -6.54 -20.47
C GLN A 152 -20.71 -5.24 -21.01
N ASP A 153 -21.38 -4.10 -20.84
CA ASP A 153 -21.10 -2.84 -21.53
C ASP A 153 -20.21 -1.86 -20.75
N GLY A 154 -19.96 -2.08 -19.44
CA GLY A 154 -19.11 -1.19 -18.61
C GLY A 154 -19.88 -0.03 -17.95
N VAL A 155 -19.18 0.77 -17.17
CA VAL A 155 -19.75 1.87 -16.34
C VAL A 155 -19.50 3.22 -16.99
N LYS A 156 -20.52 4.11 -17.03
CA LYS A 156 -20.35 5.55 -17.32
C LYS A 156 -20.07 6.28 -16.03
N VAL A 157 -18.98 7.05 -16.01
CA VAL A 157 -18.58 7.84 -14.85
C VAL A 157 -18.93 9.32 -15.09
N ASP A 158 -19.48 9.99 -14.05
CA ASP A 158 -19.84 11.40 -14.13
C ASP A 158 -18.61 12.32 -14.05
N THR A 159 -18.64 13.42 -14.81
CA THR A 159 -17.61 14.46 -14.73
C THR A 159 -17.88 15.44 -13.59
N ASN A 160 -16.82 15.75 -12.83
CA ASN A 160 -16.86 16.82 -11.85
C ASN A 160 -16.52 18.14 -12.56
N THR A 161 -17.48 19.05 -12.69
CA THR A 161 -17.30 20.30 -13.42
C THR A 161 -16.99 21.47 -12.51
N ASP A 162 -16.19 22.45 -12.96
CA ASP A 162 -15.83 23.68 -12.23
C ASP A 162 -17.05 24.51 -11.81
N SER A 163 -18.17 24.37 -12.52
CA SER A 163 -19.44 25.05 -12.19
C SER A 163 -20.14 24.45 -10.97
N SER A 164 -19.72 23.28 -10.48
CA SER A 164 -20.25 22.70 -9.27
C SER A 164 -19.76 23.46 -8.04
N GLY A 165 -20.67 24.04 -7.23
CA GLY A 165 -20.31 24.66 -5.95
C GLY A 165 -19.68 23.70 -4.92
N ARG A 166 -19.53 22.42 -5.25
CA ARG A 166 -18.91 21.36 -4.44
C ARG A 166 -17.73 20.69 -5.12
N TYR A 167 -17.16 21.30 -6.11
CA TYR A 167 -16.12 20.78 -6.97
C TYR A 167 -14.96 20.11 -6.20
N HIS A 168 -14.28 20.84 -5.32
CA HIS A 168 -13.22 20.29 -4.48
C HIS A 168 -13.75 19.29 -3.42
N SER A 169 -14.94 19.53 -2.87
CA SER A 169 -15.54 18.64 -1.86
C SER A 169 -15.84 17.25 -2.41
N ASN A 170 -16.33 17.14 -3.65
CA ASN A 170 -16.59 15.86 -4.30
C ASN A 170 -15.29 15.06 -4.47
N TRP A 171 -14.22 15.71 -4.93
CA TRP A 171 -12.93 15.11 -5.07
C TRP A 171 -12.33 14.68 -3.72
N LEU A 172 -12.44 15.54 -2.70
CA LEU A 172 -12.00 15.23 -1.34
C LEU A 172 -12.73 14.02 -0.75
N ASN A 173 -14.05 13.92 -0.94
CA ASN A 173 -14.86 12.79 -0.47
C ASN A 173 -14.38 11.48 -1.11
N MET A 174 -14.19 11.49 -2.43
CA MET A 174 -13.68 10.34 -3.19
C MET A 174 -12.29 9.89 -2.69
N MET A 175 -11.38 10.82 -2.50
CA MET A 175 -10.03 10.50 -2.04
C MET A 175 -10.00 10.06 -0.58
N TYR A 176 -10.76 10.72 0.30
CA TYR A 176 -10.76 10.47 1.74
C TYR A 176 -11.19 9.05 2.08
N SER A 177 -12.31 8.60 1.50
CA SER A 177 -12.83 7.25 1.73
C SER A 177 -11.81 6.18 1.35
N ARG A 178 -11.13 6.34 0.21
CA ARG A 178 -10.13 5.39 -0.32
C ARG A 178 -8.84 5.40 0.49
N LEU A 179 -8.33 6.57 0.83
CA LEU A 179 -7.10 6.69 1.62
C LEU A 179 -7.26 6.13 3.04
N LEU A 180 -8.43 6.27 3.67
CA LEU A 180 -8.73 5.66 4.97
C LEU A 180 -8.58 4.13 4.94
N ILE A 181 -9.07 3.48 3.88
CA ILE A 181 -8.93 2.03 3.71
C ILE A 181 -7.51 1.65 3.26
N ALA A 182 -6.92 2.41 2.34
CA ALA A 182 -5.55 2.20 1.88
C ALA A 182 -4.56 2.18 3.07
N ARG A 183 -4.73 3.08 4.05
CA ARG A 183 -3.92 3.07 5.29
C ARG A 183 -4.06 1.77 6.08
N GLN A 184 -5.25 1.12 6.09
CA GLN A 184 -5.43 -0.16 6.78
C GLN A 184 -4.75 -1.33 6.04
N LEU A 185 -4.62 -1.23 4.72
CA LEU A 185 -3.94 -2.23 3.89
C LEU A 185 -2.41 -2.14 4.02
N LEU A 186 -1.87 -0.93 4.26
CA LEU A 186 -0.43 -0.73 4.42
C LEU A 186 0.12 -1.45 5.66
N ARG A 187 1.28 -2.08 5.50
CA ARG A 187 2.11 -2.57 6.61
C ARG A 187 2.61 -1.40 7.46
N GLU A 188 3.04 -1.65 8.69
CA GLU A 188 3.62 -0.60 9.54
C GLU A 188 4.87 0.05 8.90
N ASP A 189 5.67 -0.72 8.16
CA ASP A 189 6.82 -0.23 7.39
C ASP A 189 6.45 0.13 5.93
N GLY A 190 5.17 0.34 5.65
CA GLY A 190 4.65 0.61 4.32
C GLY A 190 4.70 2.08 3.92
N VAL A 191 4.78 2.33 2.61
CA VAL A 191 4.91 3.65 1.98
C VAL A 191 3.80 3.86 0.96
N ILE A 192 3.25 5.06 0.87
CA ILE A 192 2.35 5.48 -0.20
C ILE A 192 2.93 6.64 -0.98
N PHE A 193 2.90 6.55 -2.30
CA PHE A 193 3.24 7.59 -3.26
C PHE A 193 1.97 8.00 -4.01
N ILE A 194 1.69 9.30 -4.07
CA ILE A 194 0.48 9.84 -4.70
C ILE A 194 0.88 10.93 -5.69
N SER A 195 0.71 10.66 -6.97
CA SER A 195 0.91 11.66 -8.03
C SER A 195 -0.23 12.66 -8.02
N ILE A 196 0.10 13.95 -8.22
CA ILE A 196 -0.88 15.05 -8.25
C ILE A 196 -0.25 16.29 -8.92
N ASP A 197 -1.08 17.20 -9.42
CA ASP A 197 -0.64 18.49 -9.93
C ASP A 197 -1.03 19.67 -9.00
N ASP A 198 -0.84 20.90 -9.50
CA ASP A 198 -1.11 22.13 -8.74
C ASP A 198 -2.59 22.32 -8.38
N ASN A 199 -3.53 21.66 -9.09
CA ASN A 199 -4.97 21.85 -8.83
C ASN A 199 -5.36 21.37 -7.43
N GLU A 200 -4.86 20.19 -6.98
CA GLU A 200 -5.28 19.57 -5.75
C GLU A 200 -4.15 19.21 -4.76
N VAL A 201 -2.87 19.50 -5.07
CA VAL A 201 -1.74 19.13 -4.18
C VAL A 201 -1.88 19.68 -2.77
N HIS A 202 -2.39 20.88 -2.62
CA HIS A 202 -2.56 21.57 -1.34
C HIS A 202 -3.70 20.93 -0.51
N HIS A 203 -4.80 20.54 -1.13
CA HIS A 203 -5.89 19.81 -0.48
C HIS A 203 -5.47 18.37 -0.14
N LEU A 204 -4.82 17.68 -1.08
CA LEU A 204 -4.34 16.33 -0.87
C LEU A 204 -3.34 16.24 0.27
N ARG A 205 -2.43 17.24 0.39
CA ARG A 205 -1.48 17.29 1.50
C ARG A 205 -2.21 17.33 2.84
N LYS A 206 -3.22 18.19 3.01
CA LYS A 206 -4.01 18.29 4.24
C LYS A 206 -4.84 17.05 4.52
N LEU A 207 -5.39 16.45 3.48
CA LEU A 207 -6.11 15.19 3.56
C LEU A 207 -5.19 14.05 4.06
N CYS A 208 -3.99 13.94 3.52
CA CYS A 208 -3.02 12.93 3.92
C CYS A 208 -2.46 13.18 5.32
N ASP A 209 -2.25 14.44 5.73
CA ASP A 209 -1.88 14.80 7.10
C ASP A 209 -2.92 14.26 8.10
N GLU A 210 -4.23 14.33 7.76
CA GLU A 210 -5.30 13.79 8.60
C GLU A 210 -5.35 12.26 8.59
N VAL A 211 -5.20 11.64 7.42
CA VAL A 211 -5.32 10.19 7.27
C VAL A 211 -4.11 9.46 7.82
N PHE A 212 -2.90 9.88 7.46
CA PHE A 212 -1.66 9.19 7.81
C PHE A 212 -1.00 9.78 9.07
N GLY A 213 -1.30 11.02 9.40
CA GLY A 213 -0.64 11.82 10.44
C GLY A 213 0.45 12.71 9.86
N GLU A 214 0.53 13.98 10.30
CA GLU A 214 1.52 14.96 9.84
C GLU A 214 2.96 14.48 10.07
N GLY A 215 3.24 13.79 11.20
CA GLY A 215 4.55 13.22 11.50
C GLY A 215 5.00 12.09 10.59
N ASN A 216 4.10 11.54 9.76
CA ASN A 216 4.39 10.47 8.80
C ASN A 216 4.57 11.00 7.37
N PHE A 217 4.60 12.30 7.19
CA PHE A 217 5.00 12.91 5.93
C PHE A 217 6.50 12.76 5.71
N VAL A 218 6.89 12.24 4.53
CA VAL A 218 8.30 12.07 4.16
C VAL A 218 8.79 13.20 3.29
N SER A 219 8.13 13.42 2.14
CA SER A 219 8.56 14.40 1.16
C SER A 219 7.46 14.70 0.13
N SER A 220 7.58 15.86 -0.53
CA SER A 220 6.96 16.14 -1.81
C SER A 220 8.05 16.06 -2.88
N ILE A 221 7.99 15.02 -3.72
CA ILE A 221 8.90 14.87 -4.86
C ILE A 221 8.36 15.72 -5.99
N ILE A 222 9.24 16.53 -6.58
CA ILE A 222 8.93 17.36 -7.76
C ILE A 222 9.38 16.57 -8.98
N TRP A 223 8.44 16.28 -9.88
CA TRP A 223 8.73 15.67 -11.16
C TRP A 223 8.64 16.72 -12.25
N GLN A 224 9.78 16.98 -12.93
CA GLN A 224 9.82 17.82 -14.14
C GLN A 224 9.33 16.99 -15.32
N LYS A 225 8.06 17.16 -15.69
CA LYS A 225 7.40 16.35 -16.74
C LYS A 225 7.73 16.79 -18.17
N LYS A 226 8.17 18.03 -18.35
CA LYS A 226 8.54 18.60 -19.66
C LYS A 226 9.63 19.68 -19.53
N THR A 227 10.37 19.91 -20.60
CA THR A 227 11.46 20.91 -20.66
C THR A 227 11.06 22.21 -21.39
N GLY A 228 10.06 22.14 -22.30
CA GLY A 228 9.62 23.30 -23.09
C GLY A 228 8.61 24.18 -22.34
N ALA A 229 8.70 25.48 -22.54
CA ALA A 229 7.87 26.51 -21.92
C ALA A 229 7.29 27.52 -22.92
N SER A 230 7.37 27.25 -24.23
CA SER A 230 7.12 28.20 -25.32
C SER A 230 5.69 28.74 -25.39
N ASP A 231 4.71 28.01 -24.87
CA ASP A 231 3.27 28.31 -25.02
C ASP A 231 2.65 29.01 -23.82
N ALA A 232 3.45 29.25 -22.76
CA ALA A 232 2.95 29.87 -21.54
C ALA A 232 2.86 31.39 -21.67
N LYS A 233 1.69 31.97 -21.39
CA LYS A 233 1.49 33.42 -21.34
C LYS A 233 2.07 34.06 -20.06
N THR A 234 2.32 33.27 -19.02
CA THR A 234 2.86 33.72 -17.74
C THR A 234 4.03 32.80 -17.33
N ILE A 235 3.97 32.16 -16.18
CA ILE A 235 4.95 31.18 -15.74
C ILE A 235 4.54 29.82 -16.31
N ALA A 236 5.49 29.13 -16.95
CA ALA A 236 5.22 27.80 -17.51
C ALA A 236 5.18 26.74 -16.41
N ASN A 237 4.08 26.00 -16.36
CA ASN A 237 3.92 24.87 -15.47
C ASN A 237 4.51 23.61 -16.12
N ILE A 238 5.70 23.22 -15.67
CA ILE A 238 6.48 22.09 -16.23
C ILE A 238 6.63 20.93 -15.25
N THR A 239 6.02 21.03 -14.07
CA THR A 239 6.19 20.07 -12.98
C THR A 239 4.86 19.43 -12.57
N GLU A 240 4.96 18.29 -11.93
CA GLU A 240 3.94 17.63 -11.12
C GLU A 240 4.58 17.23 -9.78
N TYR A 241 3.73 16.80 -8.84
CA TYR A 241 4.17 16.42 -7.50
C TYR A 241 3.86 14.94 -7.23
N ILE A 242 4.69 14.33 -6.38
CA ILE A 242 4.42 13.01 -5.83
C ILE A 242 4.54 13.14 -4.31
N LEU A 243 3.41 13.11 -3.62
CA LEU A 243 3.38 13.15 -2.17
C LEU A 243 3.77 11.79 -1.61
N VAL A 244 4.65 11.78 -0.62
CA VAL A 244 5.16 10.56 0.01
C VAL A 244 4.81 10.57 1.49
N TYR A 245 4.03 9.56 1.90
CA TYR A 245 3.69 9.29 3.29
C TYR A 245 4.05 7.85 3.66
N VAL A 246 4.27 7.63 4.94
CA VAL A 246 4.46 6.31 5.51
C VAL A 246 3.37 6.00 6.52
N LYS A 247 3.14 4.73 6.83
CA LYS A 247 2.19 4.37 7.90
C LYS A 247 2.77 4.67 9.27
N SER A 248 4.07 4.37 9.48
CA SER A 248 4.85 4.72 10.68
C SER A 248 6.24 5.17 10.26
N PHE A 249 6.61 6.41 10.56
CA PHE A 249 7.92 6.98 10.21
C PHE A 249 9.07 6.20 10.88
N GLU A 250 8.89 5.86 12.14
CA GLU A 250 9.90 5.14 12.92
C GLU A 250 10.20 3.75 12.33
N GLN A 251 9.14 3.00 11.94
CA GLN A 251 9.29 1.66 11.38
C GLN A 251 9.83 1.67 9.94
N THR A 252 9.67 2.79 9.22
CA THR A 252 10.04 2.88 7.79
C THR A 252 11.41 3.52 7.59
N LEU A 253 12.00 4.15 8.57
CA LEU A 253 13.23 4.96 8.44
C LEU A 253 14.37 4.23 7.73
N ASN A 254 14.57 2.94 8.01
CA ASN A 254 15.65 2.13 7.43
C ASN A 254 15.28 1.50 6.08
N ASN A 255 14.05 1.70 5.59
CA ASN A 255 13.56 1.13 4.33
C ASN A 255 13.71 2.09 3.15
N PHE A 256 14.17 3.31 3.38
CA PHE A 256 14.49 4.23 2.30
C PHE A 256 15.85 3.88 1.69
N ALA A 257 15.87 3.76 0.37
CA ALA A 257 17.09 3.49 -0.38
C ALA A 257 18.02 4.71 -0.35
N ARG A 258 19.30 4.43 -0.47
CA ARG A 258 20.34 5.47 -0.56
C ARG A 258 21.13 5.27 -1.84
N ASN A 259 21.47 6.37 -2.50
CA ASN A 259 22.23 6.32 -3.74
C ASN A 259 23.73 6.25 -3.44
N LYS A 260 24.37 5.17 -3.87
CA LYS A 260 25.82 4.97 -3.76
C LYS A 260 26.59 5.70 -4.88
N GLU A 261 26.00 5.76 -6.07
CA GLU A 261 26.62 6.32 -7.25
C GLU A 261 26.72 7.86 -7.22
N SER A 262 25.74 8.52 -6.59
CA SER A 262 25.72 9.98 -6.45
C SER A 262 26.55 10.50 -5.28
N TYR A 263 27.22 9.61 -4.54
CA TYR A 263 28.09 10.02 -3.46
C TYR A 263 29.42 10.55 -4.04
N ASP A 264 29.77 11.81 -3.71
CA ASP A 264 30.97 12.48 -4.20
C ASP A 264 32.23 11.81 -3.61
N ILE A 265 32.75 10.81 -4.33
CA ILE A 265 33.99 10.09 -3.98
C ILE A 265 35.22 10.96 -4.29
N GLU A 266 35.13 11.90 -5.24
CA GLU A 266 36.27 12.72 -5.66
C GLU A 266 36.77 13.67 -4.56
N ARG A 267 35.96 13.98 -3.56
CA ARG A 267 36.38 14.75 -2.38
C ARG A 267 37.41 14.02 -1.51
N TYR A 268 37.49 12.68 -1.61
CA TYR A 268 38.44 11.85 -0.86
C TYR A 268 39.82 11.79 -1.55
N ARG A 269 40.61 12.81 -1.35
CA ARG A 269 41.90 12.98 -2.10
C ARG A 269 43.13 12.67 -1.28
N LEU A 270 43.03 12.65 0.05
CA LEU A 270 44.17 12.45 0.96
C LEU A 270 44.30 10.98 1.32
N SER A 271 45.53 10.56 1.64
CA SER A 271 45.84 9.21 2.11
C SER A 271 46.82 9.26 3.25
N ASP A 272 46.79 8.26 4.14
CA ASP A 272 47.75 8.03 5.20
C ASP A 272 48.06 6.52 5.32
N GLU A 273 48.72 6.14 6.41
CA GLU A 273 49.13 4.74 6.69
C GLU A 273 47.92 3.77 6.75
N PHE A 274 46.70 4.26 6.97
CA PHE A 274 45.45 3.46 7.08
C PHE A 274 44.70 3.30 5.76
N ILE A 275 45.31 3.65 4.63
CA ILE A 275 44.62 3.64 3.31
C ILE A 275 44.02 2.27 2.98
N ASN A 276 44.65 1.17 3.35
CA ASN A 276 44.15 -0.18 3.04
C ASN A 276 42.91 -0.56 3.88
N ASP A 277 42.83 -0.05 5.11
CA ASP A 277 41.75 -0.38 6.04
C ASP A 277 40.63 0.65 6.02
N ARG A 278 40.96 1.96 5.91
CA ARG A 278 40.04 3.07 6.04
C ARG A 278 39.75 3.77 4.71
N GLY A 279 40.54 3.51 3.67
CA GLY A 279 40.47 4.17 2.39
C GLY A 279 41.06 5.60 2.40
N LYS A 280 40.91 6.30 1.30
CA LYS A 280 41.24 7.75 1.22
C LYS A 280 40.34 8.57 2.14
N TYR A 281 40.77 9.79 2.47
CA TYR A 281 40.00 10.68 3.32
C TYR A 281 40.02 12.12 2.81
N TYR A 282 39.11 12.94 3.35
CA TYR A 282 39.17 14.41 3.31
C TYR A 282 39.11 14.96 4.73
N ILE A 283 39.50 16.21 4.89
CA ILE A 283 39.58 16.88 6.17
C ILE A 283 38.44 17.87 6.32
N ASP A 284 37.88 17.95 7.50
CA ASP A 284 36.90 18.93 7.90
C ASP A 284 37.24 19.51 9.28
N ASN A 285 36.90 20.79 9.52
CA ASN A 285 37.16 21.43 10.80
C ASN A 285 36.32 20.80 11.93
N LEU A 286 36.94 20.59 13.07
CA LEU A 286 36.25 20.07 14.26
C LEU A 286 35.41 21.16 14.94
N ASP A 287 35.79 22.43 14.81
CA ASP A 287 35.07 23.58 15.40
C ASP A 287 33.87 23.98 14.50
N ARG A 288 32.86 24.57 15.17
CA ARG A 288 31.64 25.06 14.53
C ARG A 288 31.09 26.27 15.27
N GLY A 289 30.75 27.32 14.51
CA GLY A 289 30.03 28.48 15.02
C GLY A 289 28.60 28.59 14.55
N GLY A 290 27.76 29.38 15.23
CA GLY A 290 26.46 29.81 14.73
C GLY A 290 25.25 28.89 14.90
N LEU A 291 25.32 27.79 15.65
CA LEU A 291 24.17 26.90 15.95
C LEU A 291 24.20 26.59 17.47
N GLN A 292 23.08 26.10 18.00
CA GLN A 292 22.85 25.76 19.41
C GLN A 292 24.13 25.61 20.27
N TYR A 293 24.54 26.66 20.95
CA TYR A 293 25.72 26.64 21.83
C TYR A 293 25.52 25.65 22.98
N SER A 294 26.54 24.83 23.23
CA SER A 294 26.57 23.92 24.37
C SER A 294 27.90 24.07 25.13
N LYS A 295 27.82 24.48 26.37
CA LYS A 295 29.01 24.67 27.23
C LYS A 295 29.85 23.40 27.37
N SER A 296 29.22 22.20 27.31
CA SER A 296 29.90 20.92 27.39
C SER A 296 30.73 20.58 26.14
N LEU A 297 30.51 21.29 25.04
CA LEU A 297 31.26 21.16 23.80
C LEU A 297 32.31 22.25 23.59
N ASN A 298 32.50 23.11 24.57
CA ASN A 298 33.53 24.15 24.59
C ASN A 298 34.57 23.79 25.66
N TYR A 299 35.57 23.03 25.30
CA TYR A 299 36.61 22.50 26.18
C TYR A 299 37.98 22.61 25.51
N PRO A 300 39.10 22.62 26.30
CA PRO A 300 40.46 22.72 25.77
C PRO A 300 40.89 21.43 25.09
N ILE A 301 41.66 21.58 24.00
CA ILE A 301 42.39 20.51 23.31
C ILE A 301 43.87 20.89 23.33
N THR A 302 44.76 19.93 23.67
CA THR A 302 46.20 20.14 23.66
C THR A 302 46.73 19.82 22.26
N CYS A 303 47.43 20.78 21.66
CA CYS A 303 48.08 20.65 20.36
C CYS A 303 49.44 19.94 20.45
N PRO A 304 50.07 19.50 19.33
CA PRO A 304 51.32 18.76 19.32
C PRO A 304 52.50 19.49 19.96
N ASP A 305 52.51 20.80 19.93
CA ASP A 305 53.54 21.64 20.54
C ASP A 305 53.26 22.00 22.04
N GLY A 306 52.20 21.40 22.63
CA GLY A 306 51.78 21.66 24.01
C GLY A 306 50.86 22.88 24.15
N THR A 307 50.57 23.64 23.11
CA THR A 307 49.64 24.76 23.12
C THR A 307 48.22 24.27 23.36
N ILE A 308 47.47 24.97 24.17
CA ILE A 308 46.04 24.72 24.40
C ILE A 308 45.23 25.53 23.40
N THR A 309 44.23 24.87 22.78
CA THR A 309 43.28 25.50 21.85
C THR A 309 41.84 25.22 22.26
N TYR A 310 40.99 26.23 22.17
CA TYR A 310 39.54 26.15 22.29
C TYR A 310 38.87 26.29 20.92
N PRO A 311 37.57 26.09 20.81
CA PRO A 311 36.85 26.28 19.53
C PRO A 311 37.19 27.63 18.89
N ASN A 312 37.18 27.69 17.57
CA ASN A 312 37.66 28.81 16.77
C ASN A 312 39.16 29.15 16.92
N GLY A 313 39.95 28.24 17.50
CA GLY A 313 41.39 28.41 17.71
C GLY A 313 41.75 29.47 18.75
N LYS A 314 40.91 29.68 19.74
CA LYS A 314 41.19 30.56 20.88
C LYS A 314 42.19 29.93 21.84
N LYS A 315 43.02 30.73 22.53
CA LYS A 315 43.97 30.27 23.57
C LYS A 315 43.31 30.08 24.92
N GLU A 316 42.24 30.83 25.15
CA GLU A 316 41.47 30.82 26.42
C GLU A 316 40.00 30.51 26.12
N PHE A 317 39.27 30.12 27.17
CA PHE A 317 37.84 29.92 27.09
C PHE A 317 37.13 31.25 26.71
N THR A 318 36.35 31.22 25.63
CA THR A 318 35.47 32.33 25.23
C THR A 318 34.08 31.76 24.92
N ASP A 319 33.04 32.53 25.28
CA ASP A 319 31.65 32.21 25.00
C ASP A 319 31.17 33.05 23.81
N GLU A 320 31.79 32.83 22.66
CA GLU A 320 31.47 33.50 21.38
C GLU A 320 30.60 32.65 20.45
N GLY A 321 29.90 31.64 20.98
CA GLY A 321 29.03 30.77 20.18
C GLY A 321 29.75 29.69 19.39
N TRP A 322 31.06 29.49 19.57
CA TRP A 322 31.81 28.42 18.92
C TRP A 322 31.92 27.21 19.85
N ILE A 323 31.75 25.99 19.24
CA ILE A 323 31.83 24.71 19.92
C ILE A 323 32.57 23.68 19.08
N TRP A 324 33.08 22.63 19.72
CA TRP A 324 33.51 21.43 19.00
C TRP A 324 32.30 20.61 18.54
N LYS A 325 32.38 19.98 17.37
CA LYS A 325 31.34 19.09 16.84
C LYS A 325 31.19 17.79 17.65
N TRP A 326 32.25 17.39 18.38
CA TRP A 326 32.32 16.13 19.10
C TRP A 326 32.51 16.35 20.62
N SER A 327 32.05 15.36 21.41
CA SER A 327 32.30 15.36 22.85
C SER A 327 33.79 15.15 23.18
N LYS A 328 34.21 15.57 24.36
CA LYS A 328 35.60 15.44 24.83
C LYS A 328 36.09 14.00 24.73
N LYS A 329 35.31 13.02 25.22
CA LYS A 329 35.63 11.57 25.13
C LYS A 329 35.84 11.09 23.69
N LYS A 330 34.99 11.57 22.76
CA LYS A 330 35.13 11.21 21.34
C LYS A 330 36.39 11.80 20.72
N VAL A 331 36.76 13.02 21.10
CA VAL A 331 38.01 13.65 20.60
C VAL A 331 39.24 12.96 21.17
N GLU A 332 39.27 12.59 22.44
CA GLU A 332 40.35 11.84 23.07
C GLU A 332 40.56 10.49 22.33
N TRP A 333 39.49 9.72 22.12
CA TRP A 333 39.52 8.49 21.32
C TRP A 333 40.00 8.77 19.89
N ALA A 334 39.55 9.84 19.26
CA ALA A 334 39.89 10.18 17.88
C ALA A 334 41.36 10.61 17.71
N ILE A 335 41.96 11.24 18.73
CA ILE A 335 43.38 11.55 18.77
C ILE A 335 44.20 10.26 18.88
N GLU A 336 43.86 9.36 19.82
CA GLU A 336 44.54 8.07 20.01
C GLU A 336 44.48 7.20 18.74
N ASN A 337 43.33 7.23 18.06
CA ASN A 337 43.10 6.43 16.84
C ASN A 337 43.44 7.18 15.53
N LYS A 338 44.12 8.34 15.63
CA LYS A 338 44.61 9.13 14.48
C LYS A 338 43.52 9.63 13.52
N PHE A 339 42.31 9.89 14.01
CA PHE A 339 41.27 10.54 13.28
C PHE A 339 41.33 12.08 13.35
N ILE A 340 42.07 12.65 14.32
CA ILE A 340 42.33 14.07 14.41
C ILE A 340 43.59 14.44 13.68
N GLU A 341 43.55 15.58 12.99
CA GLU A 341 44.72 16.19 12.33
C GLU A 341 44.82 17.65 12.82
N PHE A 342 46.00 17.95 13.39
CA PHE A 342 46.33 19.30 13.79
C PHE A 342 47.05 20.01 12.65
N ARG A 343 46.56 21.19 12.26
CA ARG A 343 47.13 22.00 11.18
C ARG A 343 47.52 23.36 11.69
N GLU A 344 48.75 23.79 11.37
CA GLU A 344 49.15 25.16 11.62
C GLU A 344 48.24 26.15 10.86
N SER A 345 47.81 27.22 11.55
CA SER A 345 46.92 28.17 10.97
C SER A 345 47.20 29.59 11.49
N LYS A 346 47.69 30.46 10.62
CA LYS A 346 47.97 31.85 10.93
C LYS A 346 46.70 32.68 11.27
N SER A 347 45.54 32.21 10.91
CA SER A 347 44.25 32.87 11.18
C SER A 347 43.68 32.55 12.57
N LYS A 348 44.24 31.56 13.25
CA LYS A 348 43.83 31.10 14.57
C LYS A 348 44.76 31.65 15.64
N GLU A 349 44.21 32.16 16.73
CA GLU A 349 44.97 32.78 17.83
C GLU A 349 45.94 31.81 18.51
N SER A 350 45.54 30.55 18.66
CA SER A 350 46.38 29.45 19.15
C SER A 350 47.49 29.03 18.16
N GLY A 351 47.42 29.46 16.91
CA GLY A 351 48.27 28.99 15.84
C GLY A 351 47.81 27.63 15.20
N TRP A 352 46.74 27.03 15.76
CA TRP A 352 46.32 25.68 15.39
C TRP A 352 44.84 25.64 14.95
N ALA A 353 44.56 24.90 13.90
CA ALA A 353 43.25 24.43 13.51
C ALA A 353 43.14 22.92 13.81
N VAL A 354 42.13 22.55 14.57
CA VAL A 354 41.84 21.14 14.87
C VAL A 354 40.85 20.62 13.83
N CYS A 355 41.28 19.62 13.10
CA CYS A 355 40.51 19.00 12.01
C CYS A 355 40.29 17.52 12.27
N TYR A 356 39.32 16.92 11.61
CA TYR A 356 39.13 15.50 11.65
C TYR A 356 39.11 14.90 10.24
N LYS A 357 39.59 13.66 10.14
CA LYS A 357 39.67 12.89 8.92
C LYS A 357 38.34 12.16 8.68
N ASN A 358 37.71 12.43 7.55
CA ASN A 358 36.56 11.66 7.08
C ASN A 358 37.06 10.60 6.09
N TYR A 359 37.18 9.35 6.55
CA TYR A 359 37.62 8.25 5.68
C TYR A 359 36.49 7.72 4.80
N LEU A 360 36.82 7.17 3.64
CA LEU A 360 35.86 6.63 2.67
C LEU A 360 35.18 5.36 3.20
N LEU A 361 35.96 4.45 3.79
CA LEU A 361 35.47 3.11 4.16
C LEU A 361 35.09 2.97 5.64
N VAL A 362 35.38 4.00 6.45
CA VAL A 362 35.18 3.94 7.92
C VAL A 362 34.49 5.21 8.39
N GLY A 363 33.55 5.05 9.32
CA GLY A 363 32.89 6.16 10.01
C GLY A 363 33.77 6.79 11.11
N ASN A 364 33.32 7.92 11.66
CA ASN A 364 34.05 8.67 12.69
C ASN A 364 34.08 7.99 14.06
N GLU A 365 33.65 6.74 14.14
CA GLU A 365 33.68 5.86 15.33
C GLU A 365 34.47 4.57 15.05
N GLY A 366 35.16 4.52 13.91
CA GLY A 366 35.95 3.36 13.53
C GLY A 366 35.19 2.20 12.88
N ASN A 367 33.87 2.28 12.79
CA ASN A 367 33.04 1.25 12.20
C ASN A 367 33.15 1.29 10.67
N ARG A 368 33.22 0.12 10.02
CA ARG A 368 33.13 0.06 8.56
C ARG A 368 31.77 0.57 8.09
N ILE A 369 31.79 1.44 7.09
CA ILE A 369 30.59 2.03 6.51
C ILE A 369 30.69 2.01 4.99
N GLU A 370 29.53 1.89 4.36
CA GLU A 370 29.38 2.13 2.93
C GLU A 370 28.81 3.53 2.72
N ARG A 371 29.55 4.37 2.02
CA ARG A 371 29.13 5.76 1.77
C ARG A 371 28.00 5.80 0.75
N SER A 372 26.96 6.54 1.06
CA SER A 372 25.80 6.75 0.20
C SER A 372 25.12 8.08 0.53
N ALA A 373 24.49 8.68 -0.46
CA ALA A 373 23.70 9.91 -0.28
C ALA A 373 22.19 9.58 -0.23
N PRO A 374 21.38 10.35 0.49
CA PRO A 374 19.93 10.30 0.32
C PRO A 374 19.54 10.58 -1.13
N LEU A 375 18.48 9.93 -1.61
CA LEU A 375 17.87 10.30 -2.88
C LEU A 375 17.28 11.71 -2.79
N LYS A 376 17.32 12.46 -3.89
CA LYS A 376 16.80 13.83 -3.94
C LYS A 376 15.31 13.81 -4.27
N ASN A 377 14.57 14.77 -3.76
CA ASN A 377 13.15 14.95 -4.06
C ASN A 377 12.89 15.69 -5.38
N LEU A 378 13.76 15.51 -6.37
CA LEU A 378 13.64 16.08 -7.71
C LEU A 378 13.92 14.99 -8.75
N ILE A 379 12.96 14.78 -9.66
CA ILE A 379 13.08 13.90 -10.82
C ILE A 379 13.02 14.79 -12.06
N ASN A 380 14.10 14.85 -12.83
CA ASN A 380 14.23 15.70 -14.02
C ASN A 380 14.81 14.96 -15.24
N ASP A 381 15.08 13.69 -15.11
CA ASP A 381 15.64 12.78 -16.12
C ASP A 381 14.59 11.94 -16.85
N VAL A 382 13.32 12.00 -16.43
CA VAL A 382 12.19 11.29 -17.03
C VAL A 382 11.13 12.28 -17.47
N LEU A 383 10.84 12.33 -18.78
CA LEU A 383 9.85 13.25 -19.35
C LEU A 383 8.52 12.55 -19.66
N ASN A 384 7.43 13.32 -19.67
CA ASN A 384 6.10 12.79 -20.01
C ASN A 384 6.03 12.22 -21.45
N ALA A 385 6.84 12.73 -22.37
CA ALA A 385 6.93 12.21 -23.73
C ALA A 385 7.33 10.74 -23.80
N ASN A 386 8.05 10.22 -22.80
CA ASN A 386 8.40 8.80 -22.69
C ASN A 386 7.16 7.92 -22.57
N SER A 387 6.10 8.39 -21.92
CA SER A 387 4.84 7.66 -21.79
C SER A 387 4.18 7.31 -23.14
N ALA A 388 4.18 8.26 -24.07
CA ALA A 388 3.63 8.02 -25.41
C ALA A 388 4.49 7.01 -26.20
N ALA A 389 5.81 7.03 -25.97
CA ALA A 389 6.73 6.03 -26.55
C ALA A 389 6.45 4.65 -25.96
N ASP A 390 6.33 4.53 -24.63
CA ASP A 390 6.01 3.27 -23.93
C ASP A 390 4.70 2.64 -24.45
N ILE A 391 3.64 3.46 -24.63
CA ILE A 391 2.35 2.98 -25.14
C ILE A 391 2.46 2.54 -26.60
N LYS A 392 3.15 3.33 -27.45
CA LYS A 392 3.34 2.97 -28.88
C LYS A 392 4.17 1.71 -29.06
N GLU A 393 5.18 1.50 -28.22
CA GLU A 393 5.99 0.28 -28.25
C GLU A 393 5.14 -0.97 -27.98
N ILE A 394 4.17 -0.85 -27.07
CA ILE A 394 3.31 -1.96 -26.68
C ILE A 394 2.12 -2.16 -27.64
N PHE A 395 1.47 -1.07 -28.08
CA PHE A 395 0.20 -1.13 -28.81
C PHE A 395 0.28 -0.73 -30.28
N GLU A 396 1.43 -0.21 -30.74
CA GLU A 396 1.63 0.41 -32.06
C GLU A 396 0.85 1.71 -32.27
N ASN A 397 -0.18 1.97 -31.47
CA ASN A 397 -1.04 3.15 -31.48
C ASN A 397 -1.15 3.79 -30.07
N THR A 398 -1.55 5.08 -30.03
CA THR A 398 -1.76 5.79 -28.76
C THR A 398 -3.17 5.48 -28.20
N VAL A 399 -3.37 4.29 -27.65
CA VAL A 399 -4.67 3.86 -27.08
C VAL A 399 -4.99 4.49 -25.73
N PHE A 400 -3.99 5.05 -25.03
CA PHE A 400 -4.17 5.70 -23.74
C PHE A 400 -3.23 6.92 -23.60
N PRO A 401 -3.74 8.15 -23.80
CA PRO A 401 -2.91 9.35 -23.88
C PRO A 401 -2.36 9.85 -22.54
N TYR A 402 -2.93 9.44 -21.42
CA TYR A 402 -2.61 9.96 -20.08
C TYR A 402 -1.79 8.99 -19.22
N SER A 403 -1.12 8.02 -19.81
CA SER A 403 -0.27 7.07 -19.09
C SER A 403 0.92 7.78 -18.43
N LYS A 404 1.32 7.35 -17.24
CA LYS A 404 2.62 7.75 -16.68
C LYS A 404 3.76 6.97 -17.35
N PRO A 405 4.97 7.53 -17.48
CA PRO A 405 6.14 6.81 -17.98
C PRO A 405 6.52 5.65 -17.08
N VAL A 406 6.87 4.51 -17.65
CA VAL A 406 7.34 3.32 -16.91
C VAL A 406 8.58 3.65 -16.08
N GLU A 407 9.53 4.40 -16.65
CA GLU A 407 10.76 4.79 -15.95
C GLU A 407 10.49 5.72 -14.76
N LEU A 408 9.43 6.52 -14.78
CA LEU A 408 9.01 7.30 -13.61
C LEU A 408 8.63 6.38 -12.45
N ILE A 409 7.81 5.38 -12.69
CA ILE A 409 7.37 4.43 -11.66
C ILE A 409 8.56 3.62 -11.15
N LYS A 410 9.45 3.18 -12.03
CA LYS A 410 10.70 2.50 -11.65
C LYS A 410 11.59 3.41 -10.79
N THR A 411 11.67 4.70 -11.11
CA THR A 411 12.42 5.69 -10.32
C THR A 411 11.80 5.91 -8.95
N ILE A 412 10.46 6.02 -8.85
CA ILE A 412 9.74 6.09 -7.57
C ILE A 412 10.04 4.86 -6.71
N PHE A 413 10.00 3.66 -7.29
CA PHE A 413 10.29 2.43 -6.55
C PHE A 413 11.76 2.29 -6.11
N LYS A 414 12.69 3.01 -6.72
CA LYS A 414 14.08 3.10 -6.23
C LYS A 414 14.20 3.88 -4.91
N PHE A 415 13.18 4.65 -4.48
CA PHE A 415 13.21 5.36 -3.20
C PHE A 415 13.11 4.44 -1.99
N ILE A 416 12.56 3.24 -2.15
CA ILE A 416 12.36 2.28 -1.06
C ILE A 416 13.04 0.94 -1.35
N LEU A 417 13.39 0.23 -0.27
CA LEU A 417 13.92 -1.11 -0.34
C LEU A 417 12.77 -2.12 -0.32
N PHE A 418 12.74 -3.00 -1.30
CA PHE A 418 11.80 -4.10 -1.39
C PHE A 418 12.46 -5.41 -1.01
N ASN A 419 11.71 -6.25 -0.32
CA ASN A 419 12.03 -7.65 -0.10
C ASN A 419 11.32 -8.53 -1.14
N ASN A 420 11.77 -9.77 -1.26
CA ASN A 420 11.07 -10.76 -2.05
C ASN A 420 9.67 -11.00 -1.53
N GLY A 421 8.69 -11.02 -2.45
CA GLY A 421 7.28 -11.20 -2.11
C GLY A 421 6.54 -9.94 -1.66
N ASP A 422 7.21 -8.78 -1.55
CA ASP A 422 6.55 -7.52 -1.19
C ASP A 422 5.46 -7.15 -2.19
N LEU A 423 4.28 -6.79 -1.66
CA LEU A 423 3.09 -6.43 -2.43
C LEU A 423 3.05 -4.93 -2.72
N ILE A 424 2.79 -4.61 -3.99
CA ILE A 424 2.58 -3.24 -4.48
C ILE A 424 1.13 -3.12 -4.94
N LEU A 425 0.40 -2.12 -4.43
CA LEU A 425 -0.99 -1.86 -4.77
C LEU A 425 -1.12 -0.56 -5.55
N ASP A 426 -1.87 -0.61 -6.65
CA ASP A 426 -2.31 0.57 -7.40
C ASP A 426 -3.82 0.46 -7.65
N PHE A 427 -4.59 1.31 -6.97
CA PHE A 427 -6.06 1.29 -7.09
C PHE A 427 -6.63 2.41 -7.98
N PHE A 428 -5.75 3.06 -8.76
CA PHE A 428 -6.07 3.92 -9.89
C PHE A 428 -5.21 3.50 -11.11
N ALA A 429 -5.26 2.21 -11.44
CA ALA A 429 -4.29 1.56 -12.31
C ALA A 429 -4.21 2.15 -13.74
N GLY A 430 -5.27 2.79 -14.25
CA GLY A 430 -5.31 3.37 -15.58
C GLY A 430 -4.90 2.35 -16.65
N SER A 431 -3.83 2.63 -17.38
CA SER A 431 -3.30 1.71 -18.39
C SER A 431 -2.45 0.56 -17.83
N GLY A 432 -2.25 0.46 -16.50
CA GLY A 432 -1.47 -0.60 -15.87
C GLY A 432 0.05 -0.41 -15.88
N THR A 433 0.52 0.84 -15.87
CA THR A 433 1.95 1.16 -15.88
C THR A 433 2.70 0.59 -14.67
N THR A 434 2.06 0.56 -13.51
CA THR A 434 2.64 0.05 -12.26
C THR A 434 3.04 -1.43 -12.38
N ALA A 435 2.17 -2.29 -12.93
CA ALA A 435 2.50 -3.70 -13.13
C ALA A 435 3.64 -3.88 -14.16
N HIS A 436 3.61 -3.10 -15.25
CA HIS A 436 4.69 -3.08 -16.25
C HIS A 436 6.04 -2.77 -15.58
N ALA A 437 6.11 -1.70 -14.77
CA ALA A 437 7.31 -1.32 -14.04
C ALA A 437 7.80 -2.41 -13.07
N VAL A 438 6.87 -3.06 -12.34
CA VAL A 438 7.21 -4.16 -11.41
C VAL A 438 7.80 -5.35 -12.15
N MET A 439 7.19 -5.78 -13.27
CA MET A 439 7.68 -6.89 -14.06
C MET A 439 9.08 -6.62 -14.64
N GLU A 440 9.33 -5.40 -15.14
CA GLU A 440 10.66 -5.02 -15.64
C GLU A 440 11.72 -4.96 -14.53
N LEU A 441 11.36 -4.46 -13.35
CA LEU A 441 12.27 -4.45 -12.20
C LEU A 441 12.61 -5.86 -11.75
N ASN A 442 11.60 -6.75 -11.64
CA ASN A 442 11.81 -8.15 -11.26
C ASN A 442 12.71 -8.89 -12.27
N LYS A 443 12.50 -8.65 -13.57
CA LYS A 443 13.38 -9.19 -14.62
C LYS A 443 14.81 -8.68 -14.49
N LYS A 444 14.99 -7.38 -14.18
CA LYS A 444 16.31 -6.74 -14.10
C LYS A 444 17.13 -7.25 -12.93
N ASP A 445 16.53 -7.40 -11.74
CA ASP A 445 17.24 -7.75 -10.50
C ASP A 445 16.91 -9.15 -9.98
N ASN A 446 16.17 -9.94 -10.78
CA ASN A 446 15.68 -11.27 -10.42
C ASN A 446 14.85 -11.26 -9.10
N GLY A 447 14.13 -10.17 -8.87
CA GLY A 447 13.25 -9.99 -7.72
C GLY A 447 11.91 -10.70 -7.88
N SER A 448 11.13 -10.77 -6.81
CA SER A 448 9.79 -11.38 -6.79
C SER A 448 8.73 -10.46 -6.18
N ARG A 449 8.81 -9.14 -6.47
CA ARG A 449 7.78 -8.18 -6.09
C ARG A 449 6.46 -8.56 -6.75
N LYS A 450 5.37 -8.37 -6.04
CA LYS A 450 4.01 -8.71 -6.49
C LYS A 450 3.20 -7.45 -6.68
N PHE A 451 2.22 -7.47 -7.59
CA PHE A 451 1.35 -6.32 -7.82
C PHE A 451 -0.13 -6.67 -7.73
N ILE A 452 -0.90 -5.72 -7.24
CA ILE A 452 -2.37 -5.71 -7.27
C ILE A 452 -2.79 -4.42 -7.95
N LEU A 453 -3.43 -4.53 -9.10
CA LEU A 453 -4.02 -3.40 -9.81
C LEU A 453 -5.53 -3.41 -9.67
N VAL A 454 -6.13 -2.26 -9.41
CA VAL A 454 -7.58 -2.10 -9.42
C VAL A 454 -7.95 -1.05 -10.46
N GLN A 455 -8.83 -1.42 -11.39
CA GLN A 455 -9.33 -0.53 -12.43
C GLN A 455 -10.84 -0.69 -12.60
N ILE A 456 -11.54 0.43 -12.50
CA ILE A 456 -12.97 0.45 -12.85
C ILE A 456 -13.13 0.16 -14.35
N PRO A 457 -14.11 -0.68 -14.78
CA PRO A 457 -14.38 -0.95 -16.18
C PRO A 457 -15.11 0.23 -16.86
N GLU A 458 -14.51 1.42 -16.80
CA GLU A 458 -14.98 2.63 -17.44
C GLU A 458 -15.00 2.49 -18.95
N LEU A 459 -16.07 2.96 -19.59
CA LEU A 459 -16.21 2.91 -21.05
C LEU A 459 -15.27 3.92 -21.72
N THR A 460 -14.59 3.45 -22.76
CA THR A 460 -13.79 4.33 -23.62
C THR A 460 -14.71 5.16 -24.53
N ASP A 461 -14.28 6.39 -24.85
CA ASP A 461 -15.01 7.22 -25.82
C ASP A 461 -15.03 6.51 -27.19
N GLU A 462 -16.20 6.41 -27.81
CA GLU A 462 -16.39 5.77 -29.12
C GLU A 462 -15.55 6.37 -30.24
N LYS A 463 -15.15 7.64 -30.10
CA LYS A 463 -14.27 8.36 -31.04
C LYS A 463 -12.79 8.13 -30.75
N SER A 464 -12.44 7.55 -29.61
CA SER A 464 -11.04 7.33 -29.20
C SER A 464 -10.34 6.28 -30.07
N GLU A 465 -9.01 6.34 -30.11
CA GLU A 465 -8.19 5.30 -30.74
C GLU A 465 -8.29 3.96 -29.98
N ALA A 466 -8.54 4.01 -28.67
CA ALA A 466 -8.80 2.82 -27.86
C ALA A 466 -10.04 2.06 -28.35
N TYR A 467 -11.17 2.74 -28.51
CA TYR A 467 -12.41 2.12 -28.98
C TYR A 467 -12.28 1.56 -30.39
N LYS A 468 -11.65 2.32 -31.31
CA LYS A 468 -11.36 1.85 -32.68
C LYS A 468 -10.46 0.63 -32.72
N ALA A 469 -9.54 0.49 -31.76
CA ALA A 469 -8.67 -0.66 -31.59
C ALA A 469 -9.37 -1.88 -30.91
N GLY A 470 -10.66 -1.73 -30.55
CA GLY A 470 -11.46 -2.80 -29.94
C GLY A 470 -11.49 -2.81 -28.42
N TYR A 471 -10.83 -1.86 -27.75
CA TYR A 471 -10.85 -1.72 -26.29
C TYR A 471 -12.04 -0.87 -25.86
N LYS A 472 -13.11 -1.54 -25.43
CA LYS A 472 -14.34 -0.86 -25.01
C LYS A 472 -14.27 -0.27 -23.61
N ARG A 473 -13.36 -0.76 -22.78
CA ARG A 473 -13.18 -0.35 -21.38
C ARG A 473 -11.71 -0.03 -21.10
N ILE A 474 -11.48 0.86 -20.14
CA ILE A 474 -10.11 1.19 -19.69
C ILE A 474 -9.41 -0.07 -19.12
N SER A 475 -10.15 -0.93 -18.40
CA SER A 475 -9.63 -2.20 -17.87
C SER A 475 -9.19 -3.18 -18.96
N ASP A 476 -9.76 -3.09 -20.17
CA ASP A 476 -9.30 -3.90 -21.32
C ASP A 476 -7.88 -3.50 -21.73
N ILE A 477 -7.58 -2.19 -21.71
CA ILE A 477 -6.25 -1.65 -22.00
C ILE A 477 -5.27 -2.08 -20.91
N THR A 478 -5.68 -1.99 -19.61
CA THR A 478 -4.86 -2.40 -18.45
C THR A 478 -4.40 -3.86 -18.60
N ILE A 479 -5.33 -4.76 -18.90
CA ILE A 479 -5.06 -6.20 -19.04
C ILE A 479 -4.20 -6.48 -20.29
N GLU A 480 -4.57 -5.93 -21.43
CA GLU A 480 -3.86 -6.17 -22.69
C GLU A 480 -2.44 -5.62 -22.67
N ARG A 481 -2.21 -4.43 -22.06
CA ARG A 481 -0.86 -3.91 -21.89
C ARG A 481 0.03 -4.92 -21.16
N ASN A 482 -0.43 -5.38 -20.01
CA ASN A 482 0.37 -6.26 -19.16
C ASN A 482 0.54 -7.66 -19.79
N LYS A 483 -0.43 -8.15 -20.55
CA LYS A 483 -0.29 -9.35 -21.38
C LYS A 483 0.82 -9.19 -22.41
N ARG A 484 0.84 -8.08 -23.16
CA ARG A 484 1.89 -7.82 -24.16
C ARG A 484 3.26 -7.62 -23.53
N VAL A 485 3.34 -7.01 -22.36
CA VAL A 485 4.59 -6.91 -21.58
C VAL A 485 5.13 -8.30 -21.24
N ILE A 486 4.28 -9.22 -20.77
CA ILE A 486 4.67 -10.61 -20.51
C ILE A 486 5.19 -11.28 -21.78
N GLN A 487 4.46 -11.17 -22.89
CA GLN A 487 4.87 -11.76 -24.19
C GLN A 487 6.23 -11.20 -24.64
N ARG A 488 6.47 -9.90 -24.48
CA ARG A 488 7.76 -9.27 -24.79
C ARG A 488 8.86 -9.86 -23.90
N ILE A 489 8.62 -9.95 -22.59
CA ILE A 489 9.57 -10.53 -21.64
C ILE A 489 9.92 -11.97 -22.01
N GLU A 490 8.93 -12.80 -22.32
CA GLU A 490 9.11 -14.20 -22.71
C GLU A 490 9.93 -14.32 -24.01
N LYS A 491 9.65 -13.46 -24.99
CA LYS A 491 10.43 -13.39 -26.23
C LYS A 491 11.89 -13.04 -25.98
N GLU A 492 12.12 -11.99 -25.20
CA GLU A 492 13.48 -11.54 -24.84
C GLU A 492 14.25 -12.61 -24.02
N GLU A 493 13.56 -13.36 -23.16
CA GLU A 493 14.18 -14.49 -22.44
C GLU A 493 14.50 -15.67 -23.36
N ALA A 494 13.65 -15.95 -24.34
CA ALA A 494 13.89 -17.02 -25.33
C ALA A 494 15.04 -16.68 -26.31
N GLU A 495 15.25 -15.40 -26.61
CA GLU A 495 16.31 -14.92 -27.50
C GLU A 495 17.68 -14.80 -26.80
N LYS A 496 17.72 -14.85 -25.46
CA LYS A 496 19.00 -14.84 -24.71
C LYS A 496 19.80 -16.11 -25.02
N GLN A 497 20.99 -15.93 -25.60
CA GLN A 497 21.94 -17.03 -25.70
C GLN A 497 22.45 -17.42 -24.30
N PRO A 498 22.45 -18.71 -23.93
CA PRO A 498 23.02 -19.12 -22.65
C PRO A 498 24.50 -18.73 -22.58
N SER A 499 24.87 -17.85 -21.66
CA SER A 499 26.30 -17.64 -21.37
C SER A 499 26.82 -18.83 -20.56
N LEU A 500 28.11 -19.19 -20.72
CA LEU A 500 28.75 -20.25 -19.96
C LEU A 500 28.66 -20.07 -18.44
N LEU A 501 28.36 -18.85 -17.96
CA LEU A 501 28.22 -18.49 -16.56
C LEU A 501 26.76 -18.58 -16.05
N ASP A 502 25.77 -18.73 -16.96
CA ASP A 502 24.32 -18.69 -16.66
C ASP A 502 23.61 -20.03 -16.89
N SER A 503 24.35 -21.13 -17.04
CA SER A 503 23.80 -22.46 -17.35
C SER A 503 22.73 -22.97 -16.38
N ASP A 504 22.71 -22.47 -15.15
CA ASP A 504 21.78 -22.90 -14.09
C ASP A 504 20.63 -21.90 -13.84
N LYS A 505 20.60 -20.73 -14.51
CA LYS A 505 19.53 -19.76 -14.34
C LYS A 505 18.30 -20.18 -15.15
N LYS A 506 17.19 -20.39 -14.44
CA LYS A 506 15.88 -20.59 -15.09
C LYS A 506 15.42 -19.28 -15.74
N PRO A 507 14.79 -19.34 -16.93
CA PRO A 507 14.24 -18.14 -17.56
C PRO A 507 13.21 -17.47 -16.65
N PHE A 508 13.22 -16.14 -16.61
CA PHE A 508 12.26 -15.37 -15.85
C PHE A 508 10.85 -15.58 -16.42
N LYS A 509 9.91 -16.04 -15.59
CA LYS A 509 8.51 -16.23 -15.94
C LYS A 509 7.62 -15.43 -15.01
N THR A 510 6.57 -14.86 -15.54
CA THR A 510 5.61 -14.08 -14.78
C THR A 510 4.21 -14.23 -15.39
N GLY A 511 3.20 -13.90 -14.60
CA GLY A 511 1.82 -13.92 -14.99
C GLY A 511 0.97 -13.06 -14.06
N PHE A 512 -0.34 -13.03 -14.31
CA PHE A 512 -1.32 -12.43 -13.42
C PHE A 512 -2.68 -13.10 -13.54
N LYS A 513 -3.44 -13.06 -12.45
CA LYS A 513 -4.85 -13.44 -12.43
C LYS A 513 -5.73 -12.22 -12.61
N VAL A 514 -6.84 -12.37 -13.32
CA VAL A 514 -7.87 -11.32 -13.43
C VAL A 514 -9.05 -11.71 -12.55
N TYR A 515 -9.50 -10.75 -11.75
CA TYR A 515 -10.71 -10.86 -10.94
C TYR A 515 -11.70 -9.77 -11.34
N LYS A 516 -12.98 -10.02 -11.13
CA LYS A 516 -14.05 -9.05 -11.30
C LYS A 516 -14.76 -8.86 -9.95
N LEU A 517 -14.97 -7.60 -9.57
CA LEU A 517 -15.83 -7.27 -8.44
C LEU A 517 -17.27 -7.64 -8.77
N ALA A 518 -17.93 -8.36 -7.88
CA ALA A 518 -19.30 -8.83 -8.07
C ALA A 518 -20.06 -8.87 -6.74
N LYS A 519 -21.37 -9.08 -6.82
CA LYS A 519 -22.18 -9.38 -5.62
C LYS A 519 -21.68 -10.67 -4.98
N SER A 520 -21.78 -10.76 -3.65
CA SER A 520 -21.48 -11.98 -2.90
C SER A 520 -22.26 -13.17 -3.46
N ASN A 521 -21.62 -14.34 -3.50
CA ASN A 521 -22.28 -15.60 -3.87
C ASN A 521 -23.27 -16.06 -2.78
N PHE A 522 -23.21 -15.48 -1.58
CA PHE A 522 -24.13 -15.82 -0.50
C PHE A 522 -25.45 -15.07 -0.64
N PRO A 523 -26.60 -15.76 -0.60
CA PRO A 523 -27.90 -15.14 -0.77
C PRO A 523 -28.19 -14.14 0.37
N ARG A 524 -28.77 -13.01 0.03
CA ARG A 524 -29.35 -12.11 1.03
C ARG A 524 -30.64 -12.75 1.54
N VAL A 525 -30.83 -12.73 2.84
CA VAL A 525 -32.14 -13.02 3.45
C VAL A 525 -32.92 -11.71 3.43
N ASP A 526 -33.62 -11.45 2.32
CA ASP A 526 -34.48 -10.27 2.14
C ASP A 526 -35.96 -10.61 2.36
N PHE A 527 -36.26 -11.76 3.01
CA PHE A 527 -37.62 -12.14 3.32
C PHE A 527 -38.16 -11.29 4.47
N ALA A 528 -39.24 -10.58 4.22
CA ALA A 528 -40.03 -9.95 5.24
C ALA A 528 -41.45 -10.59 5.27
N PRO A 529 -41.96 -11.03 6.44
CA PRO A 529 -43.34 -11.49 6.55
C PRO A 529 -44.32 -10.43 6.07
N ASP A 530 -45.34 -10.83 5.31
CA ASP A 530 -46.39 -9.95 4.88
C ASP A 530 -47.38 -9.74 6.05
N PRO A 531 -47.54 -8.48 6.54
CA PRO A 531 -48.43 -8.20 7.66
C PRO A 531 -49.92 -8.45 7.36
N ALA A 532 -50.29 -8.58 6.08
CA ALA A 532 -51.69 -8.84 5.65
C ALA A 532 -52.01 -10.34 5.62
N LYS A 533 -51.02 -11.23 5.85
CA LYS A 533 -51.19 -12.69 5.79
C LYS A 533 -51.11 -13.34 7.16
N THR A 534 -51.67 -14.54 7.27
CA THR A 534 -51.62 -15.31 8.50
C THR A 534 -50.21 -15.83 8.74
N GLU A 535 -49.93 -16.32 9.96
CA GLU A 535 -48.63 -16.89 10.33
C GLU A 535 -48.31 -18.14 9.50
N GLU A 536 -49.35 -18.98 9.22
CA GLU A 536 -49.20 -20.18 8.39
C GLU A 536 -48.90 -19.83 6.91
N GLU A 537 -49.52 -18.81 6.37
CA GLU A 537 -49.26 -18.32 5.01
C GLU A 537 -47.86 -17.71 4.90
N ASN A 538 -47.45 -16.96 5.89
CA ASN A 538 -46.06 -16.41 5.94
C ASN A 538 -45.02 -17.49 6.09
N LEU A 539 -45.29 -18.56 6.83
CA LEU A 539 -44.39 -19.74 6.95
C LEU A 539 -44.26 -20.48 5.61
N ALA A 540 -45.38 -20.62 4.88
CA ALA A 540 -45.38 -21.24 3.55
C ALA A 540 -44.57 -20.40 2.55
N LEU A 541 -44.72 -19.07 2.58
CA LEU A 541 -43.94 -18.16 1.75
C LEU A 541 -42.44 -18.16 2.10
N LEU A 542 -42.12 -18.27 3.39
CA LEU A 542 -40.71 -18.41 3.84
C LEU A 542 -40.11 -19.72 3.32
N ASN A 543 -40.83 -20.82 3.42
CA ASN A 543 -40.35 -22.11 2.90
C ASN A 543 -40.14 -22.07 1.38
N GLN A 544 -41.12 -21.53 0.62
CA GLN A 544 -40.98 -21.34 -0.81
C GLN A 544 -39.77 -20.43 -1.16
N TYR A 545 -39.59 -19.34 -0.44
CA TYR A 545 -38.43 -18.43 -0.60
C TYR A 545 -37.11 -19.18 -0.34
N ILE A 546 -37.03 -20.00 0.70
CA ILE A 546 -35.86 -20.82 1.02
C ILE A 546 -35.57 -21.80 -0.13
N ASP A 547 -36.61 -22.54 -0.60
CA ASP A 547 -36.46 -23.53 -1.67
C ASP A 547 -36.01 -22.86 -2.99
N GLU A 548 -36.61 -21.71 -3.35
CA GLU A 548 -36.21 -20.94 -4.54
C GLU A 548 -34.76 -20.42 -4.44
N LYS A 549 -34.35 -19.91 -3.28
CA LYS A 549 -32.97 -19.45 -3.05
C LYS A 549 -31.99 -20.62 -3.02
N GLU A 550 -32.36 -21.78 -2.45
CA GLU A 550 -31.52 -22.98 -2.51
C GLU A 550 -31.36 -23.50 -3.93
N ALA A 551 -32.43 -23.58 -4.70
CA ALA A 551 -32.37 -24.03 -6.10
C ALA A 551 -31.51 -23.06 -6.96
N MET A 552 -31.66 -21.75 -6.78
CA MET A 552 -30.86 -20.73 -7.42
C MET A 552 -29.38 -20.82 -7.02
N TYR A 553 -29.10 -21.02 -5.73
CA TYR A 553 -27.78 -21.21 -5.19
C TYR A 553 -27.09 -22.45 -5.77
N LEU A 554 -27.79 -23.59 -5.81
CA LEU A 554 -27.26 -24.84 -6.39
C LEU A 554 -27.01 -24.75 -7.90
N ALA A 555 -27.81 -23.97 -8.63
CA ALA A 555 -27.65 -23.74 -10.06
C ALA A 555 -26.52 -22.75 -10.42
N MET A 556 -26.18 -21.84 -9.51
CA MET A 556 -25.16 -20.80 -9.71
C MET A 556 -23.79 -21.13 -9.10
N ILE A 557 -23.66 -22.26 -8.39
CA ILE A 557 -22.41 -22.63 -7.71
C ILE A 557 -21.31 -22.95 -8.72
N ASP A 558 -20.47 -21.97 -9.00
CA ASP A 558 -19.08 -22.24 -9.32
C ASP A 558 -18.34 -22.49 -7.99
N GLU A 559 -18.07 -23.79 -7.71
CA GLU A 559 -17.40 -24.24 -6.47
C GLU A 559 -16.13 -23.43 -6.18
N LYS A 560 -15.43 -22.97 -7.23
CA LYS A 560 -14.22 -22.18 -7.10
C LYS A 560 -14.48 -20.76 -6.60
N ASN A 561 -15.49 -20.08 -7.11
CA ASN A 561 -15.81 -18.69 -6.73
C ASN A 561 -16.26 -18.61 -5.29
N ILE A 562 -17.06 -19.58 -4.82
CA ILE A 562 -17.45 -19.67 -3.40
C ILE A 562 -16.22 -19.94 -2.53
N PHE A 563 -15.36 -20.85 -2.99
CA PHE A 563 -14.14 -21.21 -2.28
C PHE A 563 -13.23 -19.99 -2.07
N ASP A 564 -12.98 -19.20 -3.16
CA ASP A 564 -12.21 -17.98 -3.12
C ASP A 564 -12.86 -16.93 -2.17
N GLU A 565 -14.18 -16.77 -2.23
CA GLU A 565 -14.91 -15.82 -1.38
C GLU A 565 -14.82 -16.18 0.10
N VAL A 566 -15.04 -17.44 0.44
CA VAL A 566 -14.98 -17.91 1.82
C VAL A 566 -13.57 -17.71 2.38
N LEU A 567 -12.56 -18.09 1.64
CA LEU A 567 -11.17 -17.93 2.06
C LEU A 567 -10.82 -16.44 2.25
N LEU A 568 -11.12 -15.60 1.28
CA LEU A 568 -10.83 -14.17 1.37
C LEU A 568 -11.51 -13.53 2.58
N LYS A 569 -12.81 -13.79 2.81
CA LYS A 569 -13.57 -13.28 3.95
C LYS A 569 -13.07 -13.80 5.30
N ASN A 570 -12.41 -14.96 5.30
CA ASN A 570 -11.76 -15.52 6.49
C ASN A 570 -10.27 -15.12 6.60
N GLY A 571 -9.83 -14.14 5.81
CA GLY A 571 -8.54 -13.50 5.93
C GLY A 571 -7.40 -14.23 5.25
N PHE A 572 -7.68 -15.09 4.26
CA PHE A 572 -6.69 -15.68 3.38
C PHE A 572 -6.44 -14.79 2.18
N MET A 573 -5.21 -14.76 1.69
CA MET A 573 -4.87 -14.13 0.43
C MET A 573 -5.26 -15.01 -0.76
N LEU A 574 -5.48 -14.41 -1.94
CA LEU A 574 -5.90 -15.13 -3.15
C LEU A 574 -4.77 -15.88 -3.87
N ASN A 575 -3.54 -15.85 -3.33
CA ASN A 575 -2.38 -16.62 -3.81
C ASN A 575 -2.16 -17.94 -3.05
N TYR A 576 -3.21 -18.46 -2.40
CA TYR A 576 -3.14 -19.69 -1.62
C TYR A 576 -2.83 -20.91 -2.48
N SER A 577 -2.18 -21.92 -1.88
CA SER A 577 -2.09 -23.29 -2.38
C SER A 577 -3.27 -24.12 -1.88
N LYS A 578 -3.73 -25.06 -2.71
CA LYS A 578 -4.85 -25.97 -2.40
C LYS A 578 -4.42 -27.39 -2.76
N GLU A 579 -4.32 -28.24 -1.75
CA GLU A 579 -3.97 -29.65 -1.90
C GLU A 579 -5.03 -30.53 -1.26
N LYS A 580 -5.35 -31.69 -1.87
CA LYS A 580 -6.24 -32.65 -1.24
C LYS A 580 -5.51 -33.30 -0.07
N SER A 581 -6.13 -33.33 1.09
CA SER A 581 -5.60 -34.01 2.25
C SER A 581 -5.90 -35.51 2.21
N ASP A 582 -4.86 -36.33 2.28
CA ASP A 582 -5.00 -37.80 2.34
C ASP A 582 -5.38 -38.32 3.72
N GLY A 583 -5.43 -37.46 4.74
CA GLY A 583 -5.82 -37.79 6.11
C GLY A 583 -7.33 -38.01 6.33
N PHE A 584 -8.16 -37.91 5.29
CA PHE A 584 -9.61 -38.00 5.36
C PHE A 584 -10.14 -39.08 4.40
N SER A 585 -10.81 -40.08 4.96
CA SER A 585 -11.22 -41.28 4.22
C SER A 585 -12.57 -41.15 3.52
N LYS A 586 -13.50 -40.33 4.04
CA LYS A 586 -14.88 -40.21 3.56
C LYS A 586 -15.16 -38.89 2.86
N ASN A 587 -14.74 -37.78 3.44
CA ASN A 587 -14.97 -36.46 2.87
C ASN A 587 -13.77 -35.95 2.07
N LYS A 588 -14.05 -35.14 1.07
CA LYS A 588 -13.03 -34.45 0.26
C LYS A 588 -12.58 -33.18 0.98
N VAL A 589 -11.55 -33.33 1.81
CA VAL A 589 -10.98 -32.22 2.58
C VAL A 589 -9.76 -31.69 1.85
N PHE A 590 -9.67 -30.36 1.72
CA PHE A 590 -8.51 -29.67 1.15
C PHE A 590 -7.73 -28.98 2.25
N GLN A 591 -6.44 -29.15 2.23
CA GLN A 591 -5.50 -28.32 2.97
C GLN A 591 -5.22 -27.07 2.13
N VAL A 592 -5.46 -25.91 2.72
CA VAL A 592 -5.27 -24.60 2.08
C VAL A 592 -4.27 -23.82 2.88
N LYS A 593 -3.30 -23.26 2.21
CA LYS A 593 -2.23 -22.48 2.83
C LYS A 593 -1.91 -21.25 1.98
N ASP A 594 -1.84 -20.09 2.62
CA ASP A 594 -1.22 -18.88 2.07
C ASP A 594 0.12 -18.59 2.77
N ASP A 595 0.70 -17.43 2.54
CA ASP A 595 1.98 -17.02 3.15
C ASP A 595 1.90 -16.87 4.68
N PHE A 596 0.69 -16.84 5.29
CA PHE A 596 0.48 -16.49 6.70
C PHE A 596 -0.41 -17.45 7.48
N LYS A 597 -1.30 -18.17 6.79
CA LYS A 597 -2.35 -18.99 7.41
C LYS A 597 -2.48 -20.34 6.72
N GLU A 598 -3.03 -21.29 7.47
CA GLU A 598 -3.36 -22.62 6.98
C GLU A 598 -4.72 -23.04 7.54
N CYS A 599 -5.55 -23.70 6.73
CA CYS A 599 -6.82 -24.27 7.15
C CYS A 599 -7.14 -25.55 6.39
N LEU A 600 -8.17 -26.26 6.87
CA LEU A 600 -8.82 -27.37 6.19
C LEU A 600 -10.19 -26.91 5.69
N VAL A 601 -10.52 -27.23 4.45
CA VAL A 601 -11.78 -26.85 3.82
C VAL A 601 -12.48 -28.08 3.27
N CYS A 602 -13.75 -28.27 3.64
CA CYS A 602 -14.63 -29.30 3.11
C CYS A 602 -15.89 -28.69 2.52
N MET A 603 -16.12 -28.91 1.23
CA MET A 603 -17.31 -28.41 0.51
C MET A 603 -18.36 -29.48 0.26
N ASP A 604 -18.19 -30.65 0.88
CA ASP A 604 -19.17 -31.77 0.73
C ASP A 604 -20.48 -31.41 1.42
N MET A 605 -21.58 -31.93 0.90
CA MET A 605 -22.95 -31.69 1.37
C MET A 605 -23.30 -32.41 2.68
N SER A 606 -22.39 -33.25 3.19
CA SER A 606 -22.51 -33.90 4.48
C SER A 606 -21.13 -34.23 5.05
N ILE A 607 -20.99 -34.13 6.38
CA ILE A 607 -19.75 -34.50 7.08
C ILE A 607 -19.96 -35.86 7.74
N ALA A 608 -19.09 -36.80 7.42
CA ALA A 608 -19.14 -38.15 7.96
C ALA A 608 -18.57 -38.22 9.40
N ASN A 609 -19.02 -39.19 10.20
CA ASN A 609 -18.51 -39.43 11.56
C ASN A 609 -17.01 -39.80 11.55
N GLU A 610 -16.53 -40.46 10.53
CA GLU A 610 -15.11 -40.75 10.32
C GLU A 610 -14.28 -39.47 10.21
N THR A 611 -14.77 -38.48 9.44
CA THR A 611 -14.13 -37.19 9.30
C THR A 611 -14.03 -36.44 10.63
N LEU A 612 -15.06 -36.53 11.48
CA LEU A 612 -15.00 -35.96 12.83
C LEU A 612 -13.85 -36.56 13.66
N LYS A 613 -13.68 -37.90 13.59
CA LYS A 613 -12.57 -38.59 14.29
C LYS A 613 -11.22 -38.24 13.70
N GLU A 614 -11.13 -38.14 12.39
CA GLU A 614 -9.90 -37.77 11.68
C GLU A 614 -9.48 -36.31 12.01
N LEU A 615 -10.44 -35.41 12.23
CA LEU A 615 -10.20 -34.03 12.68
C LEU A 615 -9.58 -33.91 14.07
N GLU A 616 -9.65 -34.96 14.92
CA GLU A 616 -8.98 -34.96 16.22
C GLU A 616 -7.47 -34.73 16.11
N GLN A 617 -6.86 -35.14 15.00
CA GLN A 617 -5.43 -34.93 14.72
C GLN A 617 -5.12 -33.50 14.27
N TYR A 618 -6.14 -32.72 13.93
CA TYR A 618 -6.04 -31.37 13.36
C TYR A 618 -6.73 -30.29 14.21
N LYS A 619 -6.96 -30.55 15.52
CA LYS A 619 -7.68 -29.59 16.42
C LYS A 619 -7.05 -28.21 16.49
N ASP A 620 -5.80 -28.07 16.11
CA ASP A 620 -5.11 -26.77 16.07
C ASP A 620 -5.34 -26.01 14.78
N LYS A 621 -5.90 -26.63 13.74
CA LYS A 621 -6.19 -26.00 12.45
C LYS A 621 -7.61 -25.46 12.39
N ILE A 622 -7.80 -24.41 11.60
CA ILE A 622 -9.14 -23.92 11.24
C ILE A 622 -9.77 -24.95 10.31
N PHE A 623 -11.02 -25.34 10.57
CA PHE A 623 -11.83 -26.16 9.68
C PHE A 623 -13.02 -25.37 9.16
N ILE A 624 -13.11 -25.26 7.84
CA ILE A 624 -14.16 -24.52 7.13
C ILE A 624 -15.05 -25.53 6.41
N CYS A 625 -16.36 -25.47 6.62
CA CYS A 625 -17.30 -26.36 5.95
C CYS A 625 -18.66 -25.68 5.72
N LEU A 626 -19.51 -26.31 4.89
CA LEU A 626 -20.89 -25.86 4.68
C LEU A 626 -21.71 -26.06 5.96
N GLU A 627 -22.44 -25.05 6.42
CA GLU A 627 -23.33 -25.19 7.59
C GLU A 627 -24.42 -26.24 7.35
N ARG A 628 -24.98 -26.27 6.14
CA ARG A 628 -25.97 -27.27 5.71
C ARG A 628 -25.45 -28.70 5.69
N ALA A 629 -24.13 -28.89 5.67
CA ALA A 629 -23.53 -30.24 5.76
C ALA A 629 -23.54 -30.81 7.19
N LEU A 630 -23.95 -30.01 8.16
CA LEU A 630 -23.92 -30.33 9.57
C LEU A 630 -25.34 -30.50 10.11
N ASP A 631 -25.66 -31.70 10.60
CA ASP A 631 -26.80 -31.86 11.50
C ASP A 631 -26.46 -31.25 12.88
N THR A 632 -27.47 -31.13 13.74
CA THR A 632 -27.32 -30.52 15.07
C THR A 632 -26.26 -31.25 15.92
N THR A 633 -26.19 -32.57 15.82
CA THR A 633 -25.25 -33.40 16.59
C THR A 633 -23.82 -33.21 16.07
N MET A 634 -23.64 -33.26 14.77
CA MET A 634 -22.35 -33.05 14.12
C MET A 634 -21.81 -31.64 14.39
N LYS A 635 -22.66 -30.61 14.26
CA LYS A 635 -22.30 -29.23 14.56
C LYS A 635 -21.84 -29.05 15.99
N TRP A 636 -22.55 -29.68 16.94
CA TRP A 636 -22.19 -29.64 18.36
C TRP A 636 -20.85 -30.34 18.64
N ASN A 637 -20.66 -31.53 18.07
CA ASN A 637 -19.42 -32.30 18.21
C ASN A 637 -18.22 -31.58 17.64
N LEU A 638 -18.34 -31.01 16.43
CA LEU A 638 -17.27 -30.20 15.78
C LEU A 638 -16.97 -28.94 16.59
N LYS A 639 -18.01 -28.28 17.12
CA LYS A 639 -17.81 -27.09 17.95
C LYS A 639 -17.13 -27.43 19.29
N HIS A 640 -17.43 -28.58 19.85
CA HIS A 640 -16.75 -29.09 21.06
C HIS A 640 -15.28 -29.41 20.77
N LEU A 641 -14.98 -30.02 19.62
CA LEU A 641 -13.63 -30.40 19.21
C LEU A 641 -12.75 -29.21 18.83
N LEU A 642 -13.29 -28.28 18.04
CA LEU A 642 -12.51 -27.21 17.36
C LEU A 642 -12.74 -25.81 17.97
N GLY A 643 -13.80 -25.63 18.75
CA GLY A 643 -14.14 -24.33 19.34
C GLY A 643 -14.34 -23.24 18.28
N GLU A 644 -13.65 -22.12 18.44
CA GLU A 644 -13.68 -20.97 17.51
C GLU A 644 -12.97 -21.24 16.16
N LYS A 645 -12.31 -22.38 16.02
CA LYS A 645 -11.65 -22.78 14.76
C LYS A 645 -12.61 -23.47 13.79
N LEU A 646 -13.82 -23.80 14.21
CA LEU A 646 -14.89 -24.24 13.31
C LEU A 646 -15.53 -23.01 12.65
N ILE A 647 -15.48 -22.96 11.33
CA ILE A 647 -16.17 -21.97 10.49
C ILE A 647 -17.15 -22.74 9.61
N ALA A 648 -18.43 -22.65 9.96
CA ALA A 648 -19.52 -23.20 9.17
C ALA A 648 -20.26 -22.04 8.45
N PHE A 649 -20.49 -22.14 7.13
CA PHE A 649 -21.07 -21.08 6.32
C PHE A 649 -22.19 -21.60 5.42
#